data_e28d102fbd51359fa8e6772771086f2b
#
_entry.id   e28d102fbd51359fa8e6772771086f2b
#
_cell.length_a   1.000
_cell.length_b   1.000
_cell.length_c   1.000
_cell.angle_alpha   90.00
_cell.angle_beta   90.00
_cell.angle_gamma   90.00
#
_symmetry.space_group_name_H-M   'P 1'
#
loop_
_entity.id
_entity.type
_entity.pdbx_description
1 polymer ?
#
loop_
_entity_poly.entity_id
_entity_poly.type
_entity_poly.pdbx_seq_one_letter_code
_entity_poly.pdbx_strand_id
1 'polypeptide(L)'
;MNHCFRCFSIVLLFFLSCMSYLFGQEQTLSTVDTGYELWMNYKPLPESGLKQSAIRYGSHITLPGSRYDEVIREELERALKALLTVTPIFVQDNAVGIQMSFCKDKGLGEEGYIIRSGKKRITLQAYSDAGFLYGTFHLIRLIQCGYPLEQLNLKEIPALEFRMINHWVGLGGTVERGYAGKGLWAWDDLPKKIEPRYTDYARAEASIGINAVILNNVNADPRILGHDYLEKVAALADIFRKYHIKVYLAPNFAAPVKPSTTKDAGKQWGGVGIGHLDTADPLNPEVQKWWTDKVNEIYSLIPDFGGFLVKANSEGMAGPQDYHRSHVDGANMLARALKPHGGIVLWRTFVYNPEIDKDRMKRSYKEFQPLDGQFDENVVLQTKNGTLDFQPSEPAQPLFGAMRHTPLFPELQITQEYLGRSVSLVYLLPMWRQTFLDFDTYCNGKGSTVSNIITGKTFSSRMLGMAGVGNIGRSRNWTAHHFAKANWYAFGRLAWNPEESTESITSDWIKSTWNCDEATLEVIRQMMMPTWESFVCAHAPYSLGFTVKREDHYTAGFEQRANKEWHVSKESIGTDRTTKGTNYVSQYFKYNKDIFNSLSQCPELYLLCFHNVPWSYKMKSGKSLREEFKSNLKRGIEQVDVNIGLWKSIQNKIDPVRYEEVLQSLYKEQRDTKAFYQAALNFFSQYW
;
A
#
# COMPACT_ATOMS: atom_id res chain seq x y z
N MET A 1 47.97 43.76 -27.98
CA MET A 1 47.94 42.33 -27.67
C MET A 1 47.92 42.00 -26.15
N ASN A 2 48.31 42.93 -25.26
CA ASN A 2 48.35 42.65 -23.81
C ASN A 2 47.06 42.81 -23.01
N HIS A 3 45.98 43.35 -23.58
CA HIS A 3 44.69 43.46 -22.88
C HIS A 3 43.78 42.24 -23.08
N CYS A 4 43.91 41.50 -24.17
CA CYS A 4 43.11 40.30 -24.42
C CYS A 4 43.51 39.08 -23.54
N PHE A 5 44.81 38.96 -23.18
CA PHE A 5 45.29 37.87 -22.33
C PHE A 5 44.87 38.01 -20.87
N ARG A 6 44.71 39.23 -20.34
CA ARG A 6 44.22 39.45 -18.97
C ARG A 6 42.75 39.15 -18.80
N CYS A 7 41.92 39.43 -19.78
CA CYS A 7 40.49 39.08 -19.74
C CYS A 7 40.26 37.57 -19.85
N PHE A 8 41.06 36.86 -20.64
CA PHE A 8 40.92 35.38 -20.76
C PHE A 8 41.35 34.66 -19.48
N SER A 9 42.40 35.15 -18.80
CA SER A 9 42.85 34.56 -17.52
C SER A 9 41.85 34.81 -16.39
N ILE A 10 41.15 35.94 -16.35
CA ILE A 10 40.14 36.24 -15.33
C ILE A 10 38.85 35.40 -15.57
N VAL A 11 38.44 35.21 -16.82
CA VAL A 11 37.29 34.36 -17.15
C VAL A 11 37.58 32.90 -16.88
N LEU A 12 38.80 32.41 -17.14
CA LEU A 12 39.20 31.04 -16.86
C LEU A 12 39.30 30.76 -15.34
N LEU A 13 39.77 31.73 -14.55
CA LEU A 13 39.79 31.65 -13.08
C LEU A 13 38.39 31.71 -12.49
N PHE A 14 37.46 32.45 -13.07
CA PHE A 14 36.06 32.48 -12.66
C PHE A 14 35.36 31.16 -13.01
N PHE A 15 35.62 30.56 -14.17
CA PHE A 15 35.08 29.26 -14.57
C PHE A 15 35.66 28.13 -13.71
N LEU A 16 36.93 28.13 -13.37
CA LEU A 16 37.54 27.15 -12.47
C LEU A 16 37.06 27.30 -11.02
N SER A 17 36.80 28.51 -10.55
CA SER A 17 36.22 28.76 -9.23
C SER A 17 34.74 28.38 -9.17
N CYS A 18 33.97 28.60 -10.24
CA CYS A 18 32.58 28.11 -10.33
C CYS A 18 32.50 26.60 -10.46
N MET A 19 33.40 25.95 -11.20
CA MET A 19 33.46 24.48 -11.22
C MET A 19 33.86 23.88 -9.88
N SER A 20 34.82 24.48 -9.17
CA SER A 20 35.18 24.05 -7.81
C SER A 20 34.03 24.27 -6.81
N TYR A 21 33.22 25.30 -7.00
CA TYR A 21 32.05 25.55 -6.17
C TYR A 21 30.90 24.55 -6.47
N LEU A 22 30.71 24.17 -7.74
CA LEU A 22 29.75 23.15 -8.15
C LEU A 22 30.18 21.75 -7.71
N PHE A 23 31.46 21.40 -7.83
CA PHE A 23 31.98 20.13 -7.31
C PHE A 23 32.04 20.07 -5.78
N GLY A 24 32.26 21.21 -5.11
CA GLY A 24 32.19 21.31 -3.64
C GLY A 24 30.77 21.22 -3.11
N GLN A 25 29.76 21.68 -3.87
CA GLN A 25 28.36 21.51 -3.49
C GLN A 25 27.84 20.09 -3.68
N GLU A 26 28.30 19.33 -4.68
CA GLU A 26 27.92 17.92 -4.81
C GLU A 26 28.45 17.04 -3.65
N GLN A 27 29.65 17.33 -3.12
CA GLN A 27 30.16 16.61 -1.95
C GLN A 27 29.52 17.00 -0.63
N THR A 28 29.01 18.23 -0.49
CA THR A 28 28.26 18.66 0.71
C THR A 28 26.80 18.25 0.68
N LEU A 29 26.20 18.04 -0.49
CA LEU A 29 24.83 17.53 -0.65
C LEU A 29 24.67 16.06 -0.22
N SER A 30 25.75 15.26 -0.17
CA SER A 30 25.72 13.86 0.26
C SER A 30 25.46 13.66 1.76
N THR A 31 25.49 14.72 2.57
CA THR A 31 25.26 14.65 4.02
C THR A 31 23.85 15.10 4.45
N VAL A 32 23.06 15.66 3.54
CA VAL A 32 21.72 16.16 3.84
C VAL A 32 20.70 15.03 3.74
N ASP A 33 19.98 14.78 4.81
CA ASP A 33 18.90 13.81 4.83
C ASP A 33 17.71 14.32 3.99
N THR A 34 17.47 13.62 2.88
CA THR A 34 16.44 14.00 1.90
C THR A 34 15.18 13.17 2.04
N GLY A 35 15.15 12.20 2.97
CA GLY A 35 14.10 11.22 3.11
C GLY A 35 14.09 10.15 2.01
N TYR A 36 15.14 10.06 1.18
CA TYR A 36 15.29 9.04 0.14
C TYR A 36 15.41 7.64 0.74
N GLU A 37 16.14 7.52 1.86
CA GLU A 37 16.44 6.23 2.52
C GLU A 37 15.22 5.60 3.23
N LEU A 38 14.06 6.25 3.20
CA LEU A 38 12.83 5.79 3.84
C LEU A 38 13.05 5.51 5.34
N TRP A 39 12.60 4.34 5.81
CA TRP A 39 12.86 3.79 7.16
C TRP A 39 14.19 3.04 7.26
N MET A 40 14.94 2.95 6.17
CA MET A 40 16.30 2.39 6.13
C MET A 40 17.36 3.49 6.25
N ASN A 41 17.01 4.58 6.91
CA ASN A 41 17.87 5.73 7.16
C ASN A 41 18.82 5.43 8.32
N TYR A 42 19.85 4.62 8.04
CA TYR A 42 20.83 4.17 9.03
C TYR A 42 21.73 5.32 9.45
N LYS A 43 21.48 5.90 10.62
CA LYS A 43 22.32 6.94 11.24
C LYS A 43 23.01 6.42 12.50
N PRO A 44 24.20 6.95 12.84
CA PRO A 44 24.93 6.52 14.02
C PRO A 44 24.05 6.57 15.27
N LEU A 45 23.98 5.45 15.98
CA LEU A 45 23.30 5.40 17.27
C LEU A 45 24.03 6.26 18.30
N PRO A 46 23.31 6.91 19.22
CA PRO A 46 23.92 7.63 20.33
C PRO A 46 24.73 6.68 21.22
N GLU A 47 25.81 7.19 21.81
CA GLU A 47 26.63 6.41 22.73
C GLU A 47 25.79 5.95 23.93
N SER A 48 25.69 4.65 24.11
CA SER A 48 24.86 3.99 25.11
C SER A 48 25.28 2.55 25.33
N GLY A 49 24.80 1.94 26.41
CA GLY A 49 24.98 0.50 26.63
C GLY A 49 24.39 -0.37 25.52
N LEU A 50 23.29 0.07 24.90
CA LEU A 50 22.65 -0.60 23.77
C LEU A 50 23.58 -0.59 22.53
N LYS A 51 24.21 0.55 22.21
CA LYS A 51 25.17 0.64 21.11
C LYS A 51 26.38 -0.26 21.36
N GLN A 52 26.94 -0.26 22.58
CA GLN A 52 28.06 -1.13 22.93
C GLN A 52 27.70 -2.61 22.86
N SER A 53 26.47 -2.97 23.24
CA SER A 53 25.95 -4.32 23.04
C SER A 53 25.84 -4.67 21.55
N ALA A 54 25.28 -3.78 20.74
CA ALA A 54 25.16 -3.98 19.29
C ALA A 54 26.54 -4.12 18.61
N ILE A 55 27.56 -3.34 19.02
CA ILE A 55 28.94 -3.47 18.53
C ILE A 55 29.48 -4.85 18.86
N ARG A 56 29.34 -5.32 20.11
CA ARG A 56 29.83 -6.63 20.54
C ARG A 56 29.23 -7.77 19.71
N TYR A 57 27.91 -7.73 19.43
CA TYR A 57 27.26 -8.75 18.62
C TYR A 57 27.51 -8.57 17.12
N GLY A 58 27.58 -7.34 16.62
CA GLY A 58 27.73 -7.03 15.20
C GLY A 58 29.14 -7.14 14.65
N SER A 59 30.18 -7.37 15.51
CA SER A 59 31.59 -7.34 15.09
C SER A 59 32.02 -8.51 14.19
N HIS A 60 31.45 -9.70 14.41
CA HIS A 60 31.77 -10.90 13.63
C HIS A 60 30.50 -11.57 13.17
N ILE A 61 30.45 -12.01 11.91
CA ILE A 61 29.26 -12.58 11.28
C ILE A 61 29.62 -13.86 10.53
N THR A 62 28.87 -14.92 10.79
CA THR A 62 28.90 -16.16 10.00
C THR A 62 27.64 -16.25 9.16
N LEU A 63 27.79 -16.32 7.84
CA LEU A 63 26.69 -16.48 6.89
C LEU A 63 26.29 -17.95 6.74
N PRO A 64 25.03 -18.26 6.40
CA PRO A 64 24.53 -19.63 6.41
C PRO A 64 24.86 -20.45 5.17
N GLY A 65 25.34 -19.85 4.07
CA GLY A 65 25.48 -20.51 2.76
C GLY A 65 24.16 -20.51 1.97
N SER A 66 23.34 -19.47 2.15
CA SER A 66 22.08 -19.29 1.43
C SER A 66 22.27 -18.60 0.08
N ARG A 67 21.28 -18.72 -0.80
CA ARG A 67 21.29 -17.98 -2.08
C ARG A 67 21.21 -16.45 -1.91
N TYR A 68 20.88 -15.96 -0.72
CA TYR A 68 20.80 -14.52 -0.39
C TYR A 68 22.03 -13.98 0.34
N ASP A 69 23.08 -14.76 0.52
CA ASP A 69 24.28 -14.37 1.31
C ASP A 69 24.92 -13.08 0.82
N GLU A 70 24.94 -12.84 -0.50
CA GLU A 70 25.48 -11.58 -1.07
C GLU A 70 24.69 -10.38 -0.58
N VAL A 71 23.36 -10.42 -0.75
CA VAL A 71 22.44 -9.34 -0.33
C VAL A 71 22.47 -9.14 1.19
N ILE A 72 22.50 -10.24 1.96
CA ILE A 72 22.57 -10.21 3.41
C ILE A 72 23.89 -9.56 3.87
N ARG A 73 24.99 -9.92 3.23
CA ARG A 73 26.32 -9.33 3.50
C ARG A 73 26.31 -7.82 3.26
N GLU A 74 25.89 -7.40 2.06
CA GLU A 74 25.83 -5.99 1.68
C GLU A 74 24.97 -5.16 2.64
N GLU A 75 23.81 -5.70 3.03
CA GLU A 75 22.89 -4.99 3.91
C GLU A 75 23.42 -4.89 5.34
N LEU A 76 24.02 -5.96 5.87
CA LEU A 76 24.66 -5.93 7.19
C LEU A 76 25.88 -4.99 7.24
N GLU A 77 26.74 -5.02 6.21
CA GLU A 77 27.86 -4.08 6.11
C GLU A 77 27.36 -2.63 6.11
N ARG A 78 26.36 -2.32 5.26
CA ARG A 78 25.77 -0.99 5.17
C ARG A 78 25.17 -0.53 6.48
N ALA A 79 24.32 -1.37 7.07
CA ALA A 79 23.59 -1.02 8.28
C ALA A 79 24.51 -0.90 9.49
N LEU A 80 25.36 -1.90 9.75
CA LEU A 80 26.22 -1.90 10.93
C LEU A 80 27.32 -0.83 10.87
N LYS A 81 27.88 -0.59 9.68
CA LYS A 81 28.84 0.50 9.47
C LYS A 81 28.20 1.86 9.76
N ALA A 82 26.98 2.08 9.29
CA ALA A 82 26.28 3.36 9.49
C ALA A 82 25.76 3.52 10.94
N LEU A 83 25.14 2.50 11.51
CA LEU A 83 24.55 2.56 12.86
C LEU A 83 25.61 2.53 13.97
N LEU A 84 26.64 1.69 13.82
CA LEU A 84 27.58 1.37 14.89
C LEU A 84 28.96 1.98 14.67
N THR A 85 29.24 2.52 13.49
CA THR A 85 30.58 2.99 13.08
C THR A 85 31.64 1.87 13.07
N VAL A 86 31.21 0.62 12.91
CA VAL A 86 32.05 -0.59 12.89
C VAL A 86 31.82 -1.36 11.61
N THR A 87 32.88 -1.76 10.93
CA THR A 87 32.79 -2.67 9.77
C THR A 87 32.77 -4.11 10.28
N PRO A 88 31.74 -4.90 10.03
CA PRO A 88 31.69 -6.28 10.46
C PRO A 88 32.72 -7.14 9.73
N ILE A 89 33.27 -8.17 10.42
CA ILE A 89 34.16 -9.16 9.86
C ILE A 89 33.41 -10.44 9.58
N PHE A 90 33.39 -10.87 8.33
CA PHE A 90 32.73 -12.13 7.95
C PHE A 90 33.72 -13.30 8.10
N VAL A 91 33.30 -14.31 8.85
CA VAL A 91 34.12 -15.48 9.22
C VAL A 91 33.38 -16.79 8.96
N GLN A 92 34.11 -17.89 8.83
CA GLN A 92 33.47 -19.21 8.58
C GLN A 92 32.84 -19.80 9.84
N ASP A 93 33.43 -19.56 11.00
CA ASP A 93 32.88 -19.96 12.31
C ASP A 93 33.25 -18.94 13.37
N ASN A 94 32.36 -18.67 14.29
CA ASN A 94 32.62 -17.73 15.37
C ASN A 94 32.01 -18.19 16.71
N ALA A 95 32.77 -17.98 17.77
CA ALA A 95 32.31 -18.15 19.14
C ALA A 95 31.59 -16.87 19.67
N VAL A 96 31.66 -15.76 18.93
CA VAL A 96 31.14 -14.43 19.29
C VAL A 96 30.46 -13.80 18.05
N GLY A 97 29.52 -12.89 18.25
CA GLY A 97 28.91 -12.15 17.15
C GLY A 97 27.57 -12.71 16.66
N ILE A 98 27.26 -12.56 15.39
CA ILE A 98 26.04 -13.07 14.74
C ILE A 98 26.37 -14.39 14.03
N GLN A 99 25.67 -15.45 14.37
CA GLN A 99 25.79 -16.75 13.71
C GLN A 99 24.48 -17.10 13.00
N MET A 100 24.54 -17.30 11.70
CA MET A 100 23.42 -17.74 10.88
C MET A 100 23.58 -19.22 10.51
N SER A 101 22.53 -20.02 10.67
CA SER A 101 22.56 -21.45 10.36
C SER A 101 21.19 -22.01 10.04
N PHE A 102 21.14 -22.96 9.11
CA PHE A 102 19.92 -23.71 8.85
C PHE A 102 19.50 -24.53 10.08
N CYS A 103 18.19 -24.64 10.28
CA CYS A 103 17.61 -25.51 11.29
C CYS A 103 16.63 -26.51 10.68
N LYS A 104 16.23 -27.54 11.48
CA LYS A 104 15.32 -28.60 11.03
C LYS A 104 13.84 -28.31 11.31
N ASP A 105 13.52 -27.13 11.83
CA ASP A 105 12.12 -26.75 12.16
C ASP A 105 11.31 -26.41 10.91
N LYS A 106 10.68 -27.42 10.31
CA LYS A 106 9.81 -27.25 9.14
C LYS A 106 8.61 -26.33 9.40
N GLY A 107 8.23 -26.15 10.67
CA GLY A 107 7.15 -25.24 11.07
C GLY A 107 7.45 -23.77 10.79
N LEU A 108 8.71 -23.42 10.49
CA LEU A 108 9.08 -22.08 10.03
C LEU A 108 8.64 -21.77 8.58
N GLY A 109 8.37 -22.81 7.79
CA GLY A 109 8.04 -22.62 6.38
C GLY A 109 9.22 -22.03 5.57
N GLU A 110 8.90 -21.36 4.46
CA GLU A 110 9.93 -20.79 3.57
C GLU A 110 10.55 -19.50 4.14
N GLU A 111 9.81 -18.71 4.89
CA GLU A 111 10.19 -17.34 5.23
C GLU A 111 10.39 -17.12 6.73
N GLY A 112 9.97 -18.06 7.57
CA GLY A 112 10.08 -17.94 9.02
C GLY A 112 11.52 -18.11 9.53
N TYR A 113 11.78 -17.51 10.69
CA TYR A 113 13.10 -17.52 11.34
C TYR A 113 13.00 -17.45 12.85
N ILE A 114 14.12 -17.75 13.49
CA ILE A 114 14.31 -17.67 14.94
C ILE A 114 15.53 -16.81 15.24
N ILE A 115 15.38 -15.81 16.12
CA ILE A 115 16.50 -15.00 16.63
C ILE A 115 16.62 -15.22 18.13
N ARG A 116 17.77 -15.70 18.59
CA ARG A 116 18.05 -15.91 20.01
C ARG A 116 19.38 -15.31 20.43
N SER A 117 19.38 -14.69 21.60
CA SER A 117 20.60 -14.17 22.22
C SER A 117 21.22 -15.15 23.20
N GLY A 118 22.53 -15.29 23.13
CA GLY A 118 23.35 -15.89 24.16
C GLY A 118 24.33 -14.86 24.70
N LYS A 119 25.14 -15.24 25.69
CA LYS A 119 26.09 -14.33 26.37
C LYS A 119 27.06 -13.61 25.41
N LYS A 120 27.49 -14.29 24.35
CA LYS A 120 28.52 -13.77 23.41
C LYS A 120 28.07 -13.69 21.96
N ARG A 121 26.90 -14.29 21.62
CA ARG A 121 26.44 -14.38 20.25
C ARG A 121 24.93 -14.25 20.14
N ILE A 122 24.47 -13.77 18.99
CA ILE A 122 23.10 -13.88 18.52
C ILE A 122 23.06 -14.98 17.46
N THR A 123 22.13 -15.90 17.57
CA THR A 123 21.85 -16.90 16.52
C THR A 123 20.62 -16.50 15.71
N LEU A 124 20.76 -16.48 14.39
CA LEU A 124 19.67 -16.38 13.44
C LEU A 124 19.51 -17.73 12.73
N GLN A 125 18.41 -18.39 12.94
CA GLN A 125 18.13 -19.72 12.38
C GLN A 125 16.90 -19.67 11.48
N ALA A 126 16.96 -20.35 10.32
CA ALA A 126 15.86 -20.50 9.40
C ALA A 126 15.83 -21.92 8.82
N TYR A 127 14.65 -22.34 8.36
CA TYR A 127 14.50 -23.62 7.65
C TYR A 127 14.89 -23.47 6.17
N SER A 128 14.64 -22.31 5.57
CA SER A 128 14.86 -22.01 4.15
C SER A 128 15.62 -20.68 3.98
N ASP A 129 16.13 -20.44 2.78
CA ASP A 129 16.96 -19.29 2.42
C ASP A 129 16.31 -17.94 2.74
N ALA A 130 15.02 -17.78 2.42
CA ALA A 130 14.31 -16.50 2.59
C ALA A 130 14.18 -16.08 4.06
N GLY A 131 14.10 -17.03 4.98
CA GLY A 131 14.07 -16.74 6.41
C GLY A 131 15.31 -15.98 6.90
N PHE A 132 16.48 -16.20 6.30
CA PHE A 132 17.68 -15.43 6.64
C PHE A 132 17.60 -13.99 6.16
N LEU A 133 17.03 -13.74 4.99
CA LEU A 133 16.83 -12.40 4.46
C LEU A 133 15.91 -11.57 5.36
N TYR A 134 14.72 -12.08 5.67
CA TYR A 134 13.77 -11.40 6.54
C TYR A 134 14.26 -11.28 7.98
N GLY A 135 14.90 -12.33 8.50
CA GLY A 135 15.53 -12.30 9.82
C GLY A 135 16.64 -11.26 9.93
N THR A 136 17.41 -11.05 8.87
CA THR A 136 18.44 -10.01 8.79
C THR A 136 17.83 -8.61 8.88
N PHE A 137 16.80 -8.31 8.08
CA PHE A 137 16.11 -7.02 8.16
C PHE A 137 15.48 -6.80 9.54
N HIS A 138 14.92 -7.84 10.14
CA HIS A 138 14.40 -7.75 11.51
C HIS A 138 15.48 -7.43 12.53
N LEU A 139 16.63 -8.13 12.47
CA LEU A 139 17.76 -7.87 13.38
C LEU A 139 18.30 -6.43 13.21
N ILE A 140 18.44 -5.95 11.98
CA ILE A 140 18.84 -4.57 11.70
C ILE A 140 17.83 -3.58 12.30
N ARG A 141 16.53 -3.82 12.15
CA ARG A 141 15.49 -2.99 12.75
C ARG A 141 15.57 -2.96 14.27
N LEU A 142 15.79 -4.10 14.92
CA LEU A 142 15.99 -4.16 16.38
C LEU A 142 17.16 -3.30 16.83
N ILE A 143 18.28 -3.36 16.11
CA ILE A 143 19.46 -2.53 16.38
C ILE A 143 19.12 -1.05 16.16
N GLN A 144 18.56 -0.70 15.02
CA GLN A 144 18.23 0.68 14.62
C GLN A 144 17.24 1.34 15.58
N CYS A 145 16.23 0.59 16.03
CA CYS A 145 15.21 1.09 16.97
C CYS A 145 15.65 1.03 18.44
N GLY A 146 16.88 0.56 18.73
CA GLY A 146 17.44 0.55 20.08
C GLY A 146 16.80 -0.49 21.02
N TYR A 147 16.42 -1.65 20.50
CA TYR A 147 15.93 -2.74 21.32
C TYR A 147 17.06 -3.45 22.07
N PRO A 148 16.82 -3.93 23.33
CA PRO A 148 17.81 -4.72 24.07
C PRO A 148 18.11 -6.03 23.32
N LEU A 149 19.40 -6.26 23.00
CA LEU A 149 19.81 -7.44 22.23
C LEU A 149 20.17 -8.66 23.10
N GLU A 150 20.29 -8.51 24.41
CA GLU A 150 20.76 -9.55 25.32
C GLU A 150 19.72 -10.63 25.66
N GLN A 151 18.45 -10.37 25.38
CA GLN A 151 17.34 -11.23 25.80
C GLN A 151 16.44 -11.64 24.65
N LEU A 152 16.95 -11.62 23.40
CA LEU A 152 16.15 -12.00 22.24
C LEU A 152 15.80 -13.49 22.30
N ASN A 153 14.51 -13.78 22.14
CA ASN A 153 13.97 -15.12 21.94
C ASN A 153 12.74 -15.01 21.05
N LEU A 154 12.97 -14.73 19.77
CA LEU A 154 11.94 -14.44 18.80
C LEU A 154 11.79 -15.64 17.87
N LYS A 155 10.55 -16.03 17.59
CA LYS A 155 10.20 -16.95 16.52
C LYS A 155 9.14 -16.25 15.67
N GLU A 156 9.51 -15.94 14.44
CA GLU A 156 8.69 -15.20 13.50
C GLU A 156 8.32 -16.08 12.30
N ILE A 157 7.04 -16.07 11.98
CA ILE A 157 6.48 -16.75 10.81
C ILE A 157 5.44 -15.80 10.24
N PRO A 158 5.52 -15.44 8.95
CA PRO A 158 4.51 -14.56 8.37
C PRO A 158 3.12 -15.21 8.47
N ALA A 159 2.13 -14.43 8.90
CA ALA A 159 0.75 -14.90 9.01
C ALA A 159 0.08 -15.02 7.62
N LEU A 160 0.60 -14.28 6.64
CA LEU A 160 0.11 -14.28 5.26
C LEU A 160 1.22 -14.72 4.31
N GLU A 161 0.91 -15.67 3.43
CA GLU A 161 1.81 -16.18 2.41
C GLU A 161 2.09 -15.15 1.32
N PHE A 162 1.05 -14.42 0.88
CA PHE A 162 1.14 -13.41 -0.18
C PHE A 162 1.01 -12.01 0.41
N ARG A 163 2.06 -11.20 0.28
CA ARG A 163 2.15 -9.84 0.78
C ARG A 163 2.54 -8.92 -0.38
N MET A 164 1.53 -8.32 -1.00
CA MET A 164 1.62 -7.82 -2.36
C MET A 164 1.47 -6.31 -2.45
N ILE A 165 2.22 -5.67 -3.35
CA ILE A 165 2.03 -4.26 -3.73
C ILE A 165 1.53 -4.16 -5.17
N ASN A 166 0.44 -3.45 -5.37
CA ASN A 166 -0.15 -3.17 -6.68
C ASN A 166 0.20 -1.73 -7.08
N HIS A 167 1.00 -1.55 -8.13
CA HIS A 167 1.33 -0.22 -8.64
C HIS A 167 0.28 0.26 -9.64
N TRP A 168 -0.17 1.49 -9.47
CA TRP A 168 -1.06 2.14 -10.45
C TRP A 168 -0.27 3.05 -11.38
N VAL A 169 0.69 2.47 -12.06
CA VAL A 169 1.61 3.14 -12.98
C VAL A 169 1.34 2.69 -14.42
N GLY A 170 1.08 3.65 -15.30
CA GLY A 170 0.89 3.39 -16.73
C GLY A 170 2.23 3.25 -17.47
N LEU A 171 2.20 2.63 -18.66
CA LEU A 171 3.39 2.44 -19.51
C LEU A 171 4.00 3.75 -19.99
N GLY A 172 3.23 4.83 -20.08
CA GLY A 172 3.74 6.17 -20.37
C GLY A 172 4.36 6.91 -19.18
N GLY A 173 4.56 6.23 -18.04
CA GLY A 173 5.12 6.81 -16.82
C GLY A 173 4.13 7.69 -16.04
N THR A 174 2.84 7.61 -16.34
CA THR A 174 1.81 8.29 -15.56
C THR A 174 1.57 7.53 -14.25
N VAL A 175 1.47 8.28 -13.15
CA VAL A 175 1.01 7.77 -11.87
C VAL A 175 -0.44 8.18 -11.72
N GLU A 176 -1.33 7.24 -11.45
CA GLU A 176 -2.74 7.56 -11.29
C GLU A 176 -2.93 8.60 -10.18
N ARG A 177 -3.76 9.63 -10.46
CA ARG A 177 -3.98 10.79 -9.59
C ARG A 177 -2.77 11.70 -9.38
N GLY A 178 -1.70 11.56 -10.16
CA GLY A 178 -0.56 12.48 -10.18
C GLY A 178 0.26 12.53 -8.90
N TYR A 179 0.38 11.41 -8.19
CA TYR A 179 1.25 11.32 -7.02
C TYR A 179 2.73 11.28 -7.39
N ALA A 180 3.57 11.84 -6.53
CA ALA A 180 5.02 11.63 -6.50
C ALA A 180 5.75 11.76 -7.85
N GLY A 181 5.24 12.56 -8.77
CA GLY A 181 5.83 12.81 -10.07
C GLY A 181 5.58 11.70 -11.11
N LYS A 182 6.59 11.38 -11.92
CA LYS A 182 6.53 10.28 -12.89
C LYS A 182 6.57 8.92 -12.20
N GLY A 183 5.99 7.91 -12.86
CA GLY A 183 6.00 6.53 -12.39
C GLY A 183 7.41 5.99 -12.16
N LEU A 184 7.53 5.04 -11.24
CA LEU A 184 8.82 4.50 -10.80
C LEU A 184 9.62 3.89 -11.97
N TRP A 185 8.96 3.15 -12.85
CA TRP A 185 9.62 2.47 -13.96
C TRP A 185 9.84 3.38 -15.15
N ALA A 186 11.09 3.52 -15.60
CA ALA A 186 11.44 4.20 -16.84
C ALA A 186 11.33 3.21 -18.00
N TRP A 187 10.11 2.89 -18.41
CA TRP A 187 9.85 1.89 -19.44
C TRP A 187 10.62 2.13 -20.75
N ASP A 188 10.89 3.37 -21.13
CA ASP A 188 11.63 3.70 -22.35
C ASP A 188 13.14 3.40 -22.21
N ASP A 189 13.69 3.47 -21.02
CA ASP A 189 15.11 3.20 -20.74
C ASP A 189 15.41 1.71 -20.55
N LEU A 190 14.42 0.93 -20.09
CA LEU A 190 14.53 -0.50 -19.84
C LEU A 190 14.55 -1.30 -21.15
N PRO A 191 15.26 -2.44 -21.21
CA PRO A 191 16.14 -3.03 -20.19
C PRO A 191 17.57 -2.47 -20.23
N LYS A 192 17.88 -1.52 -21.15
CA LYS A 192 19.25 -1.04 -21.42
C LYS A 192 19.85 -0.26 -20.25
N LYS A 193 19.02 0.44 -19.47
CA LYS A 193 19.45 1.20 -18.30
C LYS A 193 18.66 0.79 -17.08
N ILE A 194 19.35 0.23 -16.11
CA ILE A 194 18.80 -0.12 -14.79
C ILE A 194 19.15 1.02 -13.83
N GLU A 195 18.14 1.66 -13.26
CA GLU A 195 18.35 2.70 -12.26
C GLU A 195 18.57 2.08 -10.89
N PRO A 196 19.57 2.55 -10.11
CA PRO A 196 19.81 2.05 -8.74
C PRO A 196 18.57 2.09 -7.84
N ARG A 197 17.68 3.04 -8.10
CA ARG A 197 16.40 3.20 -7.40
C ARG A 197 15.55 1.92 -7.41
N TYR A 198 15.62 1.07 -8.42
CA TYR A 198 14.86 -0.18 -8.47
C TYR A 198 15.34 -1.18 -7.42
N THR A 199 16.67 -1.23 -7.22
CA THR A 199 17.27 -2.03 -6.14
C THR A 199 16.92 -1.45 -4.77
N ASP A 200 16.99 -0.13 -4.59
CA ASP A 200 16.63 0.52 -3.33
C ASP A 200 15.16 0.30 -2.98
N TYR A 201 14.29 0.29 -3.99
CA TYR A 201 12.88 -0.04 -3.81
C TYR A 201 12.68 -1.50 -3.38
N ALA A 202 13.29 -2.46 -4.07
CA ALA A 202 13.21 -3.88 -3.71
C ALA A 202 13.72 -4.16 -2.28
N ARG A 203 14.82 -3.50 -1.88
CA ARG A 203 15.34 -3.53 -0.50
C ARG A 203 14.31 -3.03 0.50
N ALA A 204 13.72 -1.87 0.24
CA ALA A 204 12.74 -1.26 1.13
C ALA A 204 11.51 -2.17 1.30
N GLU A 205 10.99 -2.73 0.21
CA GLU A 205 9.85 -3.65 0.25
C GLU A 205 10.16 -4.94 1.02
N ALA A 206 11.31 -5.58 0.76
CA ALA A 206 11.74 -6.77 1.49
C ALA A 206 11.92 -6.50 2.99
N SER A 207 12.42 -5.30 3.37
CA SER A 207 12.65 -4.93 4.77
C SER A 207 11.38 -4.85 5.61
N ILE A 208 10.22 -4.69 4.98
CA ILE A 208 8.90 -4.69 5.62
C ILE A 208 8.11 -5.98 5.35
N GLY A 209 8.74 -6.98 4.73
CA GLY A 209 8.16 -8.29 4.53
C GLY A 209 7.33 -8.48 3.25
N ILE A 210 7.37 -7.57 2.30
CA ILE A 210 6.71 -7.71 0.98
C ILE A 210 7.45 -8.76 0.16
N ASN A 211 6.69 -9.64 -0.51
CA ASN A 211 7.24 -10.72 -1.35
C ASN A 211 6.63 -10.79 -2.76
N ALA A 212 5.79 -9.83 -3.12
CA ALA A 212 5.19 -9.77 -4.46
C ALA A 212 4.90 -8.32 -4.90
N VAL A 213 5.12 -8.03 -6.18
CA VAL A 213 4.80 -6.73 -6.78
C VAL A 213 4.08 -6.90 -8.11
N ILE A 214 3.01 -6.16 -8.32
CA ILE A 214 2.35 -6.01 -9.60
C ILE A 214 2.87 -4.71 -10.22
N LEU A 215 3.53 -4.79 -11.39
CA LEU A 215 4.31 -3.66 -11.93
C LEU A 215 3.49 -2.58 -12.64
N ASN A 216 2.30 -2.89 -13.13
CA ASN A 216 1.52 -1.97 -13.93
C ASN A 216 0.10 -1.80 -13.43
N ASN A 217 -0.53 -0.71 -13.88
CA ASN A 217 -1.90 -0.34 -13.51
C ASN A 217 -2.90 -1.42 -13.91
N VAL A 218 -3.89 -1.67 -13.06
CA VAL A 218 -5.04 -2.56 -13.32
C VAL A 218 -5.93 -2.08 -14.48
N ASN A 219 -5.90 -0.78 -14.81
CA ASN A 219 -6.40 -0.25 -16.09
C ASN A 219 -5.37 -0.57 -17.19
N ALA A 220 -5.21 -1.85 -17.48
CA ALA A 220 -4.05 -2.40 -18.14
C ALA A 220 -3.97 -2.03 -19.63
N ASP A 221 -2.84 -1.45 -20.02
CA ASP A 221 -2.45 -1.32 -21.42
C ASP A 221 -2.01 -2.71 -21.92
N PRO A 222 -2.64 -3.28 -22.97
CA PRO A 222 -2.34 -4.63 -23.42
C PRO A 222 -0.89 -4.80 -23.89
N ARG A 223 -0.19 -3.70 -24.27
CA ARG A 223 1.22 -3.72 -24.69
C ARG A 223 2.17 -4.24 -23.62
N ILE A 224 1.77 -4.25 -22.34
CA ILE A 224 2.60 -4.85 -21.28
C ILE A 224 2.94 -6.32 -21.55
N LEU A 225 2.08 -7.03 -22.29
CA LEU A 225 2.28 -8.41 -22.69
C LEU A 225 3.01 -8.57 -24.03
N GLY A 226 3.41 -7.46 -24.69
CA GLY A 226 4.27 -7.49 -25.87
C GLY A 226 5.67 -7.95 -25.51
N HIS A 227 6.33 -8.66 -26.44
CA HIS A 227 7.67 -9.23 -26.20
C HIS A 227 8.69 -8.19 -25.71
N ASP A 228 8.70 -7.00 -26.31
CA ASP A 228 9.56 -5.88 -25.96
C ASP A 228 9.34 -5.39 -24.50
N TYR A 229 8.10 -5.39 -24.02
CA TYR A 229 7.82 -5.07 -22.62
C TYR A 229 8.13 -6.23 -21.67
N LEU A 230 7.92 -7.47 -22.11
CA LEU A 230 8.28 -8.65 -21.30
C LEU A 230 9.79 -8.72 -21.02
N GLU A 231 10.65 -8.34 -21.97
CA GLU A 231 12.10 -8.20 -21.72
C GLU A 231 12.40 -7.14 -20.62
N LYS A 232 11.66 -6.01 -20.61
CA LYS A 232 11.80 -4.99 -19.59
C LYS A 232 11.32 -5.46 -18.22
N VAL A 233 10.22 -6.22 -18.21
CA VAL A 233 9.70 -6.87 -16.99
C VAL A 233 10.70 -7.90 -16.46
N ALA A 234 11.33 -8.69 -17.32
CA ALA A 234 12.35 -9.67 -16.94
C ALA A 234 13.55 -9.00 -16.26
N ALA A 235 14.02 -7.86 -16.79
CA ALA A 235 15.11 -7.08 -16.16
C ALA A 235 14.74 -6.57 -14.75
N LEU A 236 13.47 -6.17 -14.54
CA LEU A 236 12.99 -5.81 -13.20
C LEU A 236 12.84 -7.05 -12.30
N ALA A 237 12.34 -8.16 -12.82
CA ALA A 237 12.19 -9.41 -12.09
C ALA A 237 13.53 -9.93 -11.55
N ASP A 238 14.62 -9.77 -12.31
CA ASP A 238 15.97 -10.15 -11.87
C ASP A 238 16.44 -9.33 -10.64
N ILE A 239 16.01 -8.07 -10.53
CA ILE A 239 16.30 -7.24 -9.36
C ILE A 239 15.47 -7.71 -8.16
N PHE A 240 14.16 -7.87 -8.34
CA PHE A 240 13.24 -8.27 -7.27
C PHE A 240 13.54 -9.67 -6.72
N ARG A 241 13.94 -10.60 -7.57
CA ARG A 241 14.33 -11.98 -7.20
C ARG A 241 15.45 -12.01 -6.17
N LYS A 242 16.40 -11.06 -6.23
CA LYS A 242 17.50 -10.95 -5.24
C LYS A 242 16.98 -10.66 -3.82
N TYR A 243 15.76 -10.14 -3.70
CA TYR A 243 15.10 -9.78 -2.46
C TYR A 243 13.87 -10.66 -2.14
N HIS A 244 13.78 -11.85 -2.75
CA HIS A 244 12.66 -12.78 -2.58
C HIS A 244 11.30 -12.19 -2.96
N ILE A 245 11.25 -11.29 -3.92
CA ILE A 245 10.01 -10.65 -4.38
C ILE A 245 9.68 -11.16 -5.78
N LYS A 246 8.50 -11.76 -5.94
CA LYS A 246 7.98 -12.21 -7.25
C LYS A 246 7.29 -11.06 -7.99
N VAL A 247 7.45 -11.06 -9.30
CA VAL A 247 6.79 -10.09 -10.19
C VAL A 247 5.50 -10.67 -10.73
N TYR A 248 4.47 -9.85 -10.75
CA TYR A 248 3.15 -10.09 -11.33
C TYR A 248 2.83 -8.98 -12.34
N LEU A 249 1.89 -9.24 -13.24
CA LEU A 249 1.38 -8.23 -14.19
C LEU A 249 -0.14 -8.11 -14.11
N ALA A 250 -0.64 -6.92 -14.43
CA ALA A 250 -2.06 -6.72 -14.71
C ALA A 250 -2.28 -6.79 -16.23
N PRO A 251 -2.86 -7.86 -16.77
CA PRO A 251 -3.16 -7.98 -18.20
C PRO A 251 -4.50 -7.30 -18.53
N ASN A 252 -4.63 -6.85 -19.78
CA ASN A 252 -5.93 -6.54 -20.33
C ASN A 252 -6.62 -7.82 -20.79
N PHE A 253 -7.87 -8.04 -20.39
CA PHE A 253 -8.61 -9.27 -20.75
C PHE A 253 -8.79 -9.43 -22.25
N ALA A 254 -8.88 -8.32 -22.99
CA ALA A 254 -8.97 -8.32 -24.46
C ALA A 254 -7.61 -8.44 -25.16
N ALA A 255 -6.51 -8.73 -24.48
CA ALA A 255 -5.19 -8.86 -25.10
C ALA A 255 -5.12 -9.81 -26.32
N PRO A 256 -5.86 -10.93 -26.40
CA PRO A 256 -5.90 -11.80 -27.58
C PRO A 256 -6.47 -11.15 -28.84
N VAL A 257 -7.29 -10.10 -28.69
CA VAL A 257 -7.96 -9.44 -29.80
C VAL A 257 -6.96 -8.63 -30.63
N LYS A 258 -7.20 -8.57 -31.95
CA LYS A 258 -6.37 -7.77 -32.86
C LYS A 258 -6.42 -6.28 -32.51
N PRO A 259 -5.35 -5.51 -32.79
CA PRO A 259 -5.35 -4.06 -32.65
C PRO A 259 -6.45 -3.42 -33.50
N SER A 260 -7.23 -2.51 -32.93
CA SER A 260 -8.25 -1.76 -33.65
C SER A 260 -7.82 -0.30 -33.75
N THR A 261 -7.97 0.29 -34.95
CA THR A 261 -7.75 1.70 -35.21
C THR A 261 -9.02 2.53 -35.04
N THR A 262 -10.20 1.87 -34.85
CA THR A 262 -11.48 2.57 -34.74
C THR A 262 -11.72 3.08 -33.31
N LYS A 263 -12.07 4.38 -33.21
CA LYS A 263 -12.51 5.02 -31.95
C LYS A 263 -13.76 4.37 -31.33
N ASP A 264 -14.45 3.52 -32.09
CA ASP A 264 -15.66 2.77 -31.69
C ASP A 264 -15.34 1.52 -30.83
N ALA A 265 -14.10 1.16 -30.66
CA ALA A 265 -13.70 0.33 -29.53
C ALA A 265 -13.96 1.02 -28.20
N GLY A 266 -14.95 1.86 -28.15
CA GLY A 266 -15.55 2.88 -27.25
C GLY A 266 -15.42 2.78 -25.76
N LYS A 267 -14.45 2.03 -25.28
CA LYS A 267 -14.07 1.92 -23.88
C LYS A 267 -12.57 2.18 -23.83
N GLN A 268 -12.16 3.05 -22.98
CA GLN A 268 -10.82 3.66 -22.90
C GLN A 268 -9.63 2.68 -23.07
N TRP A 269 -9.85 1.36 -22.89
CA TRP A 269 -8.88 0.29 -23.10
C TRP A 269 -9.55 -1.04 -23.51
N GLY A 270 -10.87 -1.04 -23.70
CA GLY A 270 -11.71 -2.23 -23.65
C GLY A 270 -11.88 -3.02 -24.95
N GLY A 271 -11.31 -2.59 -26.05
CA GLY A 271 -11.51 -3.28 -27.33
C GLY A 271 -10.25 -3.41 -28.17
N VAL A 272 -9.08 -3.04 -27.60
CA VAL A 272 -7.81 -3.06 -28.32
C VAL A 272 -6.89 -4.06 -27.67
N GLY A 273 -6.54 -5.13 -28.39
CA GLY A 273 -5.55 -6.13 -27.95
C GLY A 273 -4.21 -5.97 -28.65
N ILE A 274 -3.38 -6.97 -28.49
CA ILE A 274 -2.09 -7.15 -29.17
C ILE A 274 -2.04 -8.47 -29.97
N GLY A 275 -3.13 -9.22 -29.92
CA GLY A 275 -3.25 -10.52 -30.59
C GLY A 275 -3.71 -10.41 -32.03
N HIS A 276 -4.33 -11.47 -32.50
CA HIS A 276 -4.79 -11.60 -33.89
C HIS A 276 -6.24 -12.13 -33.99
N LEU A 277 -6.89 -12.35 -32.86
CA LEU A 277 -8.25 -12.91 -32.81
C LEU A 277 -9.31 -11.82 -32.93
N ASP A 278 -10.53 -12.21 -33.28
CA ASP A 278 -11.70 -11.33 -33.34
C ASP A 278 -12.50 -11.31 -32.01
N THR A 279 -12.12 -12.14 -31.05
CA THR A 279 -12.82 -12.33 -29.79
C THR A 279 -11.84 -12.56 -28.63
N ALA A 280 -12.29 -12.28 -27.40
CA ALA A 280 -11.66 -12.73 -26.17
C ALA A 280 -12.62 -13.60 -25.33
N ASP A 281 -13.60 -14.27 -25.95
CA ASP A 281 -14.49 -15.22 -25.27
C ASP A 281 -13.66 -16.29 -24.56
N PRO A 282 -13.72 -16.40 -23.21
CA PRO A 282 -12.90 -17.33 -22.45
C PRO A 282 -13.18 -18.81 -22.75
N LEU A 283 -14.32 -19.13 -23.39
CA LEU A 283 -14.66 -20.50 -23.79
C LEU A 283 -14.21 -20.83 -25.23
N ASN A 284 -13.70 -19.84 -25.97
CA ASN A 284 -13.15 -20.09 -27.31
C ASN A 284 -11.78 -20.79 -27.20
N PRO A 285 -11.57 -21.98 -27.85
CA PRO A 285 -10.30 -22.69 -27.76
C PRO A 285 -9.10 -21.92 -28.30
N GLU A 286 -9.26 -21.04 -29.30
CA GLU A 286 -8.17 -20.21 -29.82
C GLU A 286 -7.75 -19.14 -28.83
N VAL A 287 -8.68 -18.57 -28.07
CA VAL A 287 -8.41 -17.63 -26.98
C VAL A 287 -7.67 -18.33 -25.85
N GLN A 288 -8.11 -19.53 -25.46
CA GLN A 288 -7.44 -20.35 -24.44
C GLN A 288 -6.02 -20.71 -24.87
N LYS A 289 -5.84 -21.07 -26.12
CA LYS A 289 -4.50 -21.36 -26.70
C LYS A 289 -3.63 -20.12 -26.70
N TRP A 290 -4.15 -18.96 -27.09
CA TRP A 290 -3.40 -17.70 -27.10
C TRP A 290 -2.86 -17.36 -25.69
N TRP A 291 -3.70 -17.50 -24.66
CA TRP A 291 -3.27 -17.28 -23.29
C TRP A 291 -2.24 -18.30 -22.81
N THR A 292 -2.40 -19.58 -23.18
CA THR A 292 -1.41 -20.61 -22.87
C THR A 292 -0.06 -20.30 -23.50
N ASP A 293 -0.05 -19.95 -24.79
CA ASP A 293 1.18 -19.59 -25.50
C ASP A 293 1.84 -18.34 -24.88
N LYS A 294 1.05 -17.32 -24.54
CA LYS A 294 1.53 -16.09 -23.91
C LYS A 294 2.12 -16.35 -22.53
N VAL A 295 1.47 -17.16 -21.71
CA VAL A 295 1.99 -17.58 -20.40
C VAL A 295 3.30 -18.34 -20.55
N ASN A 296 3.40 -19.28 -21.49
CA ASN A 296 4.65 -19.98 -21.77
C ASN A 296 5.78 -19.03 -22.19
N GLU A 297 5.48 -18.01 -23.01
CA GLU A 297 6.44 -16.95 -23.37
C GLU A 297 6.91 -16.20 -22.12
N ILE A 298 5.99 -15.79 -21.22
CA ILE A 298 6.34 -15.07 -19.98
C ILE A 298 7.26 -15.93 -19.12
N TYR A 299 6.94 -17.19 -18.88
CA TYR A 299 7.77 -18.06 -18.03
C TYR A 299 9.11 -18.44 -18.69
N SER A 300 9.23 -18.40 -20.02
CA SER A 300 10.52 -18.55 -20.68
C SER A 300 11.48 -17.39 -20.38
N LEU A 301 10.96 -16.19 -20.13
CA LEU A 301 11.73 -14.99 -19.79
C LEU A 301 11.85 -14.79 -18.27
N ILE A 302 10.83 -15.16 -17.51
CA ILE A 302 10.70 -14.93 -16.07
C ILE A 302 10.28 -16.24 -15.40
N PRO A 303 11.20 -17.17 -15.11
CA PRO A 303 10.87 -18.51 -14.61
C PRO A 303 10.09 -18.56 -13.30
N ASP A 304 10.19 -17.52 -12.48
CA ASP A 304 9.51 -17.37 -11.19
C ASP A 304 8.36 -16.35 -11.21
N PHE A 305 7.83 -16.05 -12.40
CA PHE A 305 6.67 -15.16 -12.55
C PHE A 305 5.51 -15.60 -11.67
N GLY A 306 4.91 -14.67 -10.91
CA GLY A 306 3.91 -15.02 -9.90
C GLY A 306 2.51 -15.21 -10.47
N GLY A 307 2.13 -14.49 -11.52
CA GLY A 307 0.80 -14.58 -12.09
C GLY A 307 0.17 -13.23 -12.47
N PHE A 308 -1.15 -13.21 -12.56
CA PHE A 308 -1.90 -12.06 -13.07
C PHE A 308 -2.83 -11.45 -12.02
N LEU A 309 -2.90 -10.10 -12.01
CA LEU A 309 -3.96 -9.33 -11.35
C LEU A 309 -4.93 -8.79 -12.40
N VAL A 310 -6.20 -9.21 -12.37
CA VAL A 310 -7.18 -8.90 -13.41
C VAL A 310 -8.28 -7.98 -12.90
N LYS A 311 -8.50 -6.88 -13.61
CA LYS A 311 -9.69 -6.04 -13.53
C LYS A 311 -10.54 -6.30 -14.79
N ALA A 312 -11.72 -6.85 -14.61
CA ALA A 312 -12.62 -7.21 -15.71
C ALA A 312 -14.01 -6.63 -15.51
N ASN A 313 -14.67 -6.20 -16.60
CA ASN A 313 -16.02 -5.65 -16.62
C ASN A 313 -16.26 -4.50 -15.62
N SER A 314 -15.26 -3.68 -15.41
CA SER A 314 -15.31 -2.54 -14.50
C SER A 314 -14.61 -1.34 -15.13
N GLU A 315 -15.22 -0.15 -15.04
CA GLU A 315 -14.69 1.13 -15.54
C GLU A 315 -14.20 1.08 -17.00
N GLY A 316 -14.95 0.41 -17.84
CA GLY A 316 -14.64 0.29 -19.27
C GLY A 316 -13.57 -0.75 -19.63
N MET A 317 -13.03 -1.50 -18.65
CA MET A 317 -12.15 -2.63 -18.95
C MET A 317 -12.95 -3.80 -19.48
N ALA A 318 -12.41 -4.47 -20.52
CA ALA A 318 -12.98 -5.68 -21.08
C ALA A 318 -13.02 -6.81 -20.06
N GLY A 319 -13.98 -7.72 -20.21
CA GLY A 319 -14.11 -8.87 -19.35
C GLY A 319 -15.01 -9.96 -19.95
N PRO A 320 -15.20 -11.09 -19.25
CA PRO A 320 -15.97 -12.21 -19.75
C PRO A 320 -17.45 -11.88 -20.02
N GLN A 321 -18.03 -10.93 -19.27
CA GLN A 321 -19.44 -10.55 -19.45
C GLN A 321 -19.71 -9.87 -20.80
N ASP A 322 -18.71 -9.29 -21.45
CA ASP A 322 -18.82 -8.75 -22.81
C ASP A 322 -19.13 -9.87 -23.84
N TYR A 323 -18.89 -11.13 -23.46
CA TYR A 323 -19.12 -12.35 -24.24
C TYR A 323 -20.22 -13.23 -23.65
N HIS A 324 -21.06 -12.68 -22.73
CA HIS A 324 -22.10 -13.44 -22.01
C HIS A 324 -21.55 -14.62 -21.20
N ARG A 325 -20.35 -14.46 -20.63
CA ARG A 325 -19.68 -15.44 -19.77
C ARG A 325 -19.58 -14.91 -18.34
N SER A 326 -19.43 -15.83 -17.39
CA SER A 326 -19.27 -15.49 -15.97
C SER A 326 -17.83 -15.04 -15.65
N HIS A 327 -17.65 -14.38 -14.50
CA HIS A 327 -16.31 -14.12 -13.96
C HIS A 327 -15.53 -15.42 -13.69
N VAL A 328 -16.23 -16.51 -13.36
CA VAL A 328 -15.62 -17.84 -13.18
C VAL A 328 -14.98 -18.34 -14.48
N ASP A 329 -15.71 -18.21 -15.62
CA ASP A 329 -15.17 -18.63 -16.92
C ASP A 329 -13.89 -17.87 -17.28
N GLY A 330 -13.90 -16.54 -17.07
CA GLY A 330 -12.74 -15.70 -17.36
C GLY A 330 -11.55 -15.97 -16.44
N ALA A 331 -11.78 -16.08 -15.15
CA ALA A 331 -10.73 -16.33 -14.17
C ALA A 331 -10.12 -17.71 -14.33
N ASN A 332 -10.97 -18.73 -14.49
CA ASN A 332 -10.51 -20.13 -14.64
C ASN A 332 -9.74 -20.36 -15.95
N MET A 333 -10.09 -19.67 -17.03
CA MET A 333 -9.31 -19.71 -18.28
C MET A 333 -7.85 -19.29 -18.02
N LEU A 334 -7.64 -18.14 -17.39
CA LEU A 334 -6.30 -17.65 -17.08
C LEU A 334 -5.59 -18.51 -16.04
N ALA A 335 -6.33 -19.00 -15.06
CA ALA A 335 -5.80 -19.87 -14.01
C ALA A 335 -5.25 -21.19 -14.59
N ARG A 336 -5.97 -21.79 -15.55
CA ARG A 336 -5.53 -23.02 -16.24
C ARG A 336 -4.28 -22.80 -17.08
N ALA A 337 -4.13 -21.64 -17.71
CA ALA A 337 -2.90 -21.29 -18.43
C ALA A 337 -1.70 -21.16 -17.48
N LEU A 338 -1.89 -20.58 -16.29
CA LEU A 338 -0.83 -20.36 -15.29
C LEU A 338 -0.49 -21.61 -14.46
N LYS A 339 -1.44 -22.52 -14.25
CA LYS A 339 -1.32 -23.67 -13.35
C LYS A 339 -0.10 -24.57 -13.59
N PRO A 340 0.30 -24.90 -14.85
CA PRO A 340 1.48 -25.73 -15.10
C PRO A 340 2.79 -25.14 -14.56
N HIS A 341 2.82 -23.82 -14.35
CA HIS A 341 3.97 -23.08 -13.86
C HIS A 341 3.87 -22.66 -12.38
N GLY A 342 2.76 -23.01 -11.71
CA GLY A 342 2.51 -22.63 -10.31
C GLY A 342 2.07 -21.17 -10.13
N GLY A 343 1.68 -20.48 -11.19
CA GLY A 343 1.18 -19.10 -11.11
C GLY A 343 -0.28 -19.02 -10.67
N ILE A 344 -0.67 -17.86 -10.13
CA ILE A 344 -2.01 -17.60 -9.62
C ILE A 344 -2.71 -16.46 -10.36
N VAL A 345 -4.03 -16.44 -10.29
CA VAL A 345 -4.86 -15.32 -10.73
C VAL A 345 -5.44 -14.60 -9.52
N LEU A 346 -5.17 -13.31 -9.42
CA LEU A 346 -5.85 -12.39 -8.52
C LEU A 346 -6.97 -11.72 -9.32
N TRP A 347 -8.22 -12.05 -9.03
CA TRP A 347 -9.38 -11.52 -9.75
C TRP A 347 -10.06 -10.47 -8.88
N ARG A 348 -10.08 -9.21 -9.35
CA ARG A 348 -10.67 -8.12 -8.57
C ARG A 348 -12.20 -8.19 -8.56
N THR A 349 -12.79 -8.05 -7.38
CA THR A 349 -14.26 -8.05 -7.20
C THR A 349 -14.88 -6.64 -7.32
N PHE A 350 -14.12 -5.68 -7.80
CA PHE A 350 -14.56 -4.30 -7.92
C PHE A 350 -15.31 -4.08 -9.23
N VAL A 351 -16.65 -4.03 -9.14
CA VAL A 351 -17.56 -3.92 -10.27
C VAL A 351 -18.46 -2.70 -10.13
N TYR A 352 -18.66 -1.98 -11.24
CA TYR A 352 -19.50 -0.79 -11.29
C TYR A 352 -20.75 -0.94 -12.15
N ASN A 353 -21.08 -2.15 -12.59
CA ASN A 353 -22.25 -2.35 -13.44
C ASN A 353 -23.55 -1.98 -12.70
N PRO A 354 -24.27 -0.88 -13.09
CA PRO A 354 -25.50 -0.46 -12.43
C PRO A 354 -26.69 -1.39 -12.68
N GLU A 355 -26.61 -2.28 -13.66
CA GLU A 355 -27.63 -3.28 -13.94
C GLU A 355 -27.73 -4.33 -12.84
N ILE A 356 -26.64 -4.60 -12.12
CA ILE A 356 -26.60 -5.54 -10.99
C ILE A 356 -27.39 -4.99 -9.81
N ASP A 357 -27.19 -3.74 -9.47
CA ASP A 357 -27.97 -3.03 -8.46
C ASP A 357 -27.79 -1.50 -8.63
N LYS A 358 -28.85 -0.74 -8.32
CA LYS A 358 -28.78 0.71 -8.30
C LYS A 358 -27.84 1.22 -7.20
N ASP A 359 -27.86 0.60 -6.02
CA ASP A 359 -26.90 0.89 -4.94
C ASP A 359 -25.57 0.21 -5.23
N ARG A 360 -24.54 1.01 -5.51
CA ARG A 360 -23.18 0.52 -5.83
C ARG A 360 -22.58 -0.32 -4.72
N MET A 361 -22.95 -0.09 -3.44
CA MET A 361 -22.43 -0.86 -2.32
C MET A 361 -22.85 -2.33 -2.37
N LYS A 362 -23.94 -2.67 -3.06
CA LYS A 362 -24.46 -4.03 -3.14
C LYS A 362 -23.86 -4.86 -4.27
N ARG A 363 -23.23 -4.22 -5.26
CA ARG A 363 -22.89 -4.88 -6.53
C ARG A 363 -21.88 -6.00 -6.36
N SER A 364 -20.74 -5.71 -5.74
CA SER A 364 -19.67 -6.70 -5.54
C SER A 364 -20.18 -7.97 -4.84
N TYR A 365 -20.93 -7.82 -3.76
CA TYR A 365 -21.51 -8.95 -3.03
C TYR A 365 -22.49 -9.75 -3.89
N LYS A 366 -23.42 -9.08 -4.57
CA LYS A 366 -24.41 -9.74 -5.41
C LYS A 366 -23.79 -10.54 -6.55
N GLU A 367 -22.69 -10.04 -7.10
CA GLU A 367 -22.05 -10.65 -8.25
C GLU A 367 -21.13 -11.79 -7.86
N PHE A 368 -20.38 -11.66 -6.77
CA PHE A 368 -19.33 -12.64 -6.44
C PHE A 368 -19.74 -13.66 -5.37
N GLN A 369 -20.60 -13.31 -4.42
CA GLN A 369 -21.01 -14.26 -3.38
C GLN A 369 -21.63 -15.55 -3.93
N PRO A 370 -22.52 -15.51 -4.97
CA PRO A 370 -23.08 -16.72 -5.57
C PRO A 370 -22.07 -17.59 -6.31
N LEU A 371 -20.87 -17.08 -6.58
CA LEU A 371 -19.79 -17.78 -7.29
C LEU A 371 -18.80 -18.47 -6.34
N ASP A 372 -19.04 -18.41 -5.02
CA ASP A 372 -18.14 -19.00 -4.04
C ASP A 372 -17.97 -20.52 -4.28
N GLY A 373 -16.71 -20.97 -4.32
CA GLY A 373 -16.34 -22.36 -4.56
C GLY A 373 -16.35 -22.80 -6.04
N GLN A 374 -16.65 -21.92 -6.99
CA GLN A 374 -16.64 -22.26 -8.42
C GLN A 374 -15.32 -21.93 -9.13
N PHE A 375 -14.45 -21.17 -8.48
CA PHE A 375 -13.15 -20.78 -9.01
C PHE A 375 -12.12 -21.91 -8.85
N ASP A 376 -11.26 -22.06 -9.87
CA ASP A 376 -10.14 -23.01 -9.84
C ASP A 376 -9.21 -22.72 -8.63
N GLU A 377 -8.46 -23.73 -8.18
CA GLU A 377 -7.70 -23.70 -6.94
C GLU A 377 -6.61 -22.62 -6.86
N ASN A 378 -6.11 -22.16 -8.01
CA ASN A 378 -5.11 -21.10 -8.11
C ASN A 378 -5.73 -19.71 -8.45
N VAL A 379 -7.02 -19.54 -8.23
CA VAL A 379 -7.70 -18.24 -8.28
C VAL A 379 -7.92 -17.70 -6.87
N VAL A 380 -7.63 -16.42 -6.71
CA VAL A 380 -7.90 -15.63 -5.50
C VAL A 380 -8.77 -14.45 -5.90
N LEU A 381 -9.78 -14.13 -5.12
CA LEU A 381 -10.53 -12.89 -5.27
C LEU A 381 -9.83 -11.76 -4.49
N GLN A 382 -9.49 -10.66 -5.17
CA GLN A 382 -8.93 -9.48 -4.53
C GLN A 382 -10.03 -8.44 -4.34
N THR A 383 -10.29 -8.08 -3.07
CA THR A 383 -11.48 -7.32 -2.67
C THR A 383 -11.09 -6.09 -1.84
N LYS A 384 -11.57 -4.91 -2.23
CA LYS A 384 -11.36 -3.68 -1.46
C LYS A 384 -11.90 -3.82 -0.04
N ASN A 385 -11.26 -3.13 0.92
CA ASN A 385 -11.66 -3.13 2.33
C ASN A 385 -13.10 -2.63 2.55
N GLY A 386 -13.58 -1.69 1.73
CA GLY A 386 -14.95 -1.18 1.72
C GLY A 386 -15.62 -1.36 0.35
N THR A 387 -16.88 -1.00 0.25
CA THR A 387 -17.71 -1.22 -0.96
C THR A 387 -17.87 0.01 -1.85
N LEU A 388 -17.54 1.20 -1.33
CA LEU A 388 -17.69 2.43 -2.11
C LEU A 388 -16.53 2.64 -3.09
N ASP A 389 -15.34 2.84 -2.63
CA ASP A 389 -14.14 3.07 -3.44
C ASP A 389 -13.01 3.72 -2.63
N PHE A 390 -12.50 3.07 -1.59
CA PHE A 390 -11.45 3.64 -0.73
C PHE A 390 -11.80 5.02 -0.16
N GLN A 391 -13.09 5.25 0.16
CA GLN A 391 -13.52 6.51 0.75
C GLN A 391 -12.88 6.69 2.15
N PRO A 392 -12.80 7.91 2.67
CA PRO A 392 -12.14 8.20 3.94
C PRO A 392 -12.64 7.36 5.12
N SER A 393 -13.89 6.94 5.08
CA SER A 393 -14.47 6.01 6.03
C SER A 393 -15.54 5.17 5.34
N GLU A 394 -15.38 3.86 5.39
CA GLU A 394 -16.32 2.88 4.85
C GLU A 394 -16.51 1.73 5.84
N PRO A 395 -17.72 1.15 5.95
CA PRO A 395 -17.88 -0.12 6.66
C PRO A 395 -17.18 -1.24 5.88
N ALA A 396 -16.69 -2.24 6.61
CA ALA A 396 -16.02 -3.40 6.03
C ALA A 396 -16.86 -4.09 4.97
N GLN A 397 -16.22 -4.52 3.89
CA GLN A 397 -16.83 -5.25 2.77
C GLN A 397 -17.45 -6.58 3.26
N PRO A 398 -18.79 -6.81 3.08
CA PRO A 398 -19.46 -8.01 3.62
C PRO A 398 -19.08 -9.32 2.93
N LEU A 399 -18.34 -9.31 1.83
CA LEU A 399 -17.75 -10.53 1.26
C LEU A 399 -16.79 -11.22 2.24
N PHE A 400 -16.10 -10.46 3.12
CA PHE A 400 -15.29 -11.04 4.17
C PHE A 400 -16.19 -11.74 5.19
N GLY A 401 -16.06 -13.07 5.22
CA GLY A 401 -16.94 -13.97 5.98
C GLY A 401 -18.05 -14.63 5.15
N ALA A 402 -18.48 -14.04 4.02
CA ALA A 402 -19.48 -14.64 3.14
C ALA A 402 -18.87 -15.59 2.09
N MET A 403 -17.61 -15.38 1.70
CA MET A 403 -16.84 -16.28 0.83
C MET A 403 -16.11 -17.29 1.71
N ARG A 404 -16.51 -18.57 1.63
CA ARG A 404 -15.97 -19.62 2.52
C ARG A 404 -15.07 -20.62 1.79
N HIS A 405 -15.18 -20.71 0.49
CA HIS A 405 -14.52 -21.73 -0.33
C HIS A 405 -13.48 -21.12 -1.26
N THR A 406 -13.69 -19.89 -1.72
CA THR A 406 -12.77 -19.16 -2.58
C THR A 406 -11.88 -18.25 -1.72
N PRO A 407 -10.54 -18.32 -1.85
CA PRO A 407 -9.63 -17.42 -1.14
C PRO A 407 -9.94 -15.95 -1.44
N LEU A 408 -9.90 -15.12 -0.41
CA LEU A 408 -10.20 -13.69 -0.52
C LEU A 408 -9.06 -12.88 0.08
N PHE A 409 -8.37 -12.07 -0.77
CA PHE A 409 -7.34 -11.14 -0.30
C PHE A 409 -7.92 -9.75 -0.15
N PRO A 410 -7.74 -9.09 0.99
CA PRO A 410 -8.05 -7.68 1.10
C PRO A 410 -7.17 -6.85 0.16
N GLU A 411 -7.80 -5.84 -0.46
CA GLU A 411 -7.12 -4.77 -1.18
C GLU A 411 -7.22 -3.50 -0.34
N LEU A 412 -6.10 -3.12 0.31
CA LEU A 412 -5.98 -1.87 1.05
C LEU A 412 -5.34 -0.80 0.18
N GLN A 413 -5.80 0.44 0.26
CA GLN A 413 -5.13 1.52 -0.44
C GLN A 413 -4.10 2.19 0.46
N ILE A 414 -2.81 2.03 0.13
CA ILE A 414 -1.70 2.71 0.81
C ILE A 414 -1.67 4.19 0.37
N THR A 415 -1.99 4.43 -0.89
CA THR A 415 -2.11 5.77 -1.47
C THR A 415 -3.39 6.44 -0.96
N GLN A 416 -3.31 7.73 -0.70
CA GLN A 416 -4.37 8.53 -0.10
C GLN A 416 -5.28 9.16 -1.17
N GLU A 417 -5.89 8.38 -2.08
CA GLU A 417 -6.66 8.90 -3.21
C GLU A 417 -7.77 9.88 -2.79
N TYR A 418 -8.60 9.48 -1.83
CA TYR A 418 -9.68 10.29 -1.26
C TYR A 418 -9.31 10.87 0.11
N LEU A 419 -8.08 10.69 0.54
CA LEU A 419 -7.58 11.04 1.88
C LEU A 419 -6.51 12.13 1.80
N GLY A 420 -6.76 13.18 0.99
CA GLY A 420 -5.87 14.33 0.87
C GLY A 420 -4.69 14.12 -0.06
N ARG A 421 -4.65 13.00 -0.81
CA ARG A 421 -3.60 12.67 -1.80
C ARG A 421 -2.20 12.77 -1.19
N SER A 422 -1.25 13.35 -1.90
CA SER A 422 0.12 13.58 -1.42
C SER A 422 0.28 14.90 -0.64
N VAL A 423 -0.82 15.54 -0.21
CA VAL A 423 -0.81 16.83 0.48
C VAL A 423 -1.04 16.66 1.98
N SER A 424 -2.15 15.99 2.35
CA SER A 424 -2.55 15.89 3.74
C SER A 424 -1.79 14.79 4.48
N LEU A 425 -1.44 15.07 5.73
CA LEU A 425 -0.91 14.07 6.65
C LEU A 425 -2.08 13.21 7.13
N VAL A 426 -2.21 12.01 6.58
CA VAL A 426 -3.20 11.02 7.01
C VAL A 426 -2.51 9.68 7.24
N TYR A 427 -2.45 9.24 8.50
CA TYR A 427 -1.92 7.95 8.88
C TYR A 427 -3.02 6.89 8.82
N LEU A 428 -2.86 5.90 7.96
CA LEU A 428 -3.91 4.96 7.60
C LEU A 428 -4.02 3.74 8.53
N LEU A 429 -3.00 3.46 9.34
CA LEU A 429 -3.01 2.29 10.23
C LEU A 429 -4.20 2.27 11.19
N PRO A 430 -4.56 3.37 11.88
CA PRO A 430 -5.77 3.41 12.71
C PRO A 430 -7.05 3.12 11.91
N MET A 431 -7.15 3.65 10.68
CA MET A 431 -8.27 3.38 9.78
C MET A 431 -8.38 1.89 9.45
N TRP A 432 -7.28 1.28 8.99
CA TRP A 432 -7.28 -0.14 8.61
C TRP A 432 -7.63 -1.06 9.76
N ARG A 433 -7.20 -0.71 10.99
CA ARG A 433 -7.59 -1.42 12.20
C ARG A 433 -9.08 -1.27 12.46
N GLN A 434 -9.52 -0.05 12.71
CA GLN A 434 -10.86 0.25 13.23
C GLN A 434 -11.97 -0.08 12.24
N THR A 435 -11.78 0.19 10.94
CA THR A 435 -12.84 0.01 9.96
C THR A 435 -12.83 -1.36 9.30
N PHE A 436 -11.72 -2.12 9.40
CA PHE A 436 -11.58 -3.32 8.60
C PHE A 436 -10.94 -4.50 9.35
N LEU A 437 -9.67 -4.48 9.72
CA LEU A 437 -8.96 -5.65 10.24
C LEU A 437 -9.57 -6.18 11.54
N ASP A 438 -9.94 -5.29 12.45
CA ASP A 438 -10.52 -5.61 13.75
C ASP A 438 -12.06 -5.71 13.69
N PHE A 439 -12.67 -5.46 12.51
CA PHE A 439 -14.10 -5.60 12.33
C PHE A 439 -14.51 -7.07 12.49
N ASP A 440 -15.37 -7.35 13.49
CA ASP A 440 -15.95 -8.66 13.71
C ASP A 440 -17.14 -8.88 12.76
N THR A 441 -16.99 -9.79 11.82
CA THR A 441 -18.04 -10.10 10.85
C THR A 441 -19.17 -10.91 11.45
N TYR A 442 -18.93 -11.60 12.58
CA TYR A 442 -19.85 -12.58 13.19
C TYR A 442 -20.25 -13.73 12.25
N CYS A 443 -19.50 -13.99 11.19
CA CYS A 443 -19.80 -15.04 10.21
C CYS A 443 -19.73 -16.46 10.81
N ASN A 444 -18.95 -16.65 11.85
CA ASN A 444 -18.83 -17.89 12.63
C ASN A 444 -18.92 -17.60 14.15
N GLY A 445 -19.81 -16.67 14.53
CA GLY A 445 -19.92 -16.18 15.91
C GLY A 445 -18.93 -15.05 16.22
N LYS A 446 -18.92 -14.66 17.51
CA LYS A 446 -18.03 -13.60 18.02
C LYS A 446 -16.55 -13.98 17.84
N GLY A 447 -15.73 -13.02 17.42
CA GLY A 447 -14.30 -13.21 17.18
C GLY A 447 -13.96 -13.58 15.73
N SER A 448 -14.96 -13.59 14.83
CA SER A 448 -14.73 -13.76 13.39
C SER A 448 -14.29 -12.46 12.75
N THR A 449 -13.19 -11.87 13.26
CA THR A 449 -12.64 -10.63 12.71
C THR A 449 -12.11 -10.85 11.29
N VAL A 450 -12.02 -9.78 10.51
CA VAL A 450 -11.41 -9.87 9.18
C VAL A 450 -9.98 -10.39 9.27
N SER A 451 -9.19 -9.95 10.27
CA SER A 451 -7.85 -10.49 10.53
C SER A 451 -7.86 -12.02 10.72
N ASN A 452 -8.82 -12.55 11.49
CA ASN A 452 -8.94 -13.99 11.71
C ASN A 452 -9.41 -14.76 10.47
N ILE A 453 -10.17 -14.11 9.60
CA ILE A 453 -10.59 -14.70 8.31
C ILE A 453 -9.40 -14.81 7.35
N ILE A 454 -8.68 -13.71 7.13
CA ILE A 454 -7.59 -13.67 6.15
C ILE A 454 -6.35 -14.45 6.59
N THR A 455 -6.19 -14.71 7.89
CA THR A 455 -5.13 -15.57 8.46
C THR A 455 -5.52 -17.03 8.59
N GLY A 456 -6.72 -17.41 8.14
CA GLY A 456 -7.20 -18.81 8.21
C GLY A 456 -7.63 -19.28 9.59
N LYS A 457 -7.72 -18.41 10.59
CA LYS A 457 -8.13 -18.78 11.97
C LYS A 457 -9.62 -19.03 12.11
N THR A 458 -10.45 -18.33 11.33
CA THR A 458 -11.92 -18.51 11.34
C THR A 458 -12.34 -19.72 10.52
N PHE A 459 -11.83 -19.85 9.32
CA PHE A 459 -11.94 -21.04 8.46
C PHE A 459 -10.69 -21.17 7.60
N SER A 460 -10.25 -22.40 7.39
CA SER A 460 -9.04 -22.64 6.61
C SER A 460 -9.21 -22.16 5.16
N SER A 461 -8.17 -21.54 4.64
CA SER A 461 -8.05 -21.15 3.25
C SER A 461 -6.77 -21.76 2.67
N ARG A 462 -6.80 -22.14 1.42
CA ARG A 462 -5.63 -22.69 0.71
C ARG A 462 -4.58 -21.65 0.35
N MET A 463 -4.95 -20.38 0.32
CA MET A 463 -4.05 -19.25 0.11
C MET A 463 -4.41 -18.12 1.07
N LEU A 464 -3.42 -17.53 1.71
CA LEU A 464 -3.56 -16.44 2.68
C LEU A 464 -2.75 -15.25 2.18
N GLY A 465 -3.37 -14.08 2.07
CA GLY A 465 -2.66 -12.91 1.56
C GLY A 465 -3.38 -11.59 1.72
N MET A 466 -2.65 -10.53 1.39
CA MET A 466 -3.10 -9.15 1.40
C MET A 466 -2.41 -8.36 0.29
N ALA A 467 -3.15 -7.47 -0.36
CA ALA A 467 -2.66 -6.59 -1.41
C ALA A 467 -2.79 -5.12 -1.00
N GLY A 468 -1.73 -4.35 -1.22
CA GLY A 468 -1.69 -2.90 -1.01
C GLY A 468 -1.63 -2.15 -2.33
N VAL A 469 -2.51 -1.18 -2.54
CA VAL A 469 -2.44 -0.30 -3.71
C VAL A 469 -1.53 0.87 -3.40
N GLY A 470 -0.44 1.00 -4.17
CA GLY A 470 0.55 2.03 -3.97
C GLY A 470 0.85 2.82 -5.23
N ASN A 471 0.84 4.14 -5.11
CA ASN A 471 1.25 5.07 -6.16
C ASN A 471 2.55 5.73 -5.74
N ILE A 472 3.67 5.10 -6.07
CA ILE A 472 5.00 5.60 -5.81
C ILE A 472 5.61 6.13 -7.10
N GLY A 473 6.46 7.14 -6.99
CA GLY A 473 7.06 7.77 -8.15
C GLY A 473 8.53 8.12 -7.98
N ARG A 474 9.05 8.88 -8.94
CA ARG A 474 10.46 9.27 -9.01
C ARG A 474 10.80 10.52 -8.20
N SER A 475 9.87 11.05 -7.40
CA SER A 475 10.21 12.12 -6.47
C SER A 475 11.32 11.67 -5.52
N ARG A 476 12.12 12.64 -5.05
CA ARG A 476 13.26 12.36 -4.17
C ARG A 476 12.85 11.60 -2.91
N ASN A 477 11.71 11.96 -2.32
CA ASN A 477 11.17 11.32 -1.13
C ASN A 477 10.11 10.23 -1.43
N TRP A 478 10.05 9.71 -2.66
CA TRP A 478 9.19 8.62 -3.15
C TRP A 478 7.70 8.93 -3.21
N THR A 479 7.12 9.49 -2.16
CA THR A 479 5.67 9.67 -1.96
C THR A 479 5.21 11.12 -2.02
N ALA A 480 6.11 12.08 -2.31
CA ALA A 480 5.92 13.53 -2.29
C ALA A 480 5.56 14.12 -0.91
N HIS A 481 5.12 13.32 0.06
CA HIS A 481 4.88 13.71 1.44
C HIS A 481 5.65 12.78 2.39
N HIS A 482 6.45 13.35 3.31
CA HIS A 482 7.33 12.52 4.16
C HIS A 482 6.57 11.53 5.03
N PHE A 483 5.41 11.90 5.56
CA PHE A 483 4.61 11.01 6.41
C PHE A 483 3.85 9.93 5.65
N ALA A 484 3.61 10.07 4.34
CA ALA A 484 2.92 9.04 3.57
C ALA A 484 3.68 7.71 3.53
N LYS A 485 5.01 7.74 3.75
CA LYS A 485 5.85 6.53 3.86
C LYS A 485 5.48 5.65 5.06
N ALA A 486 4.92 6.25 6.13
CA ALA A 486 4.41 5.50 7.27
C ALA A 486 3.32 4.50 6.88
N ASN A 487 2.51 4.84 5.88
CA ASN A 487 1.45 3.96 5.38
C ASN A 487 2.02 2.73 4.66
N TRP A 488 3.13 2.89 3.93
CA TRP A 488 3.86 1.77 3.31
C TRP A 488 4.45 0.84 4.36
N TYR A 489 5.16 1.43 5.33
CA TYR A 489 5.74 0.67 6.44
C TYR A 489 4.69 -0.10 7.22
N ALA A 490 3.60 0.57 7.59
CA ALA A 490 2.49 -0.04 8.31
C ALA A 490 1.83 -1.17 7.52
N PHE A 491 1.63 -0.99 6.21
CA PHE A 491 1.08 -2.04 5.36
C PHE A 491 1.95 -3.29 5.36
N GLY A 492 3.26 -3.16 5.13
CA GLY A 492 4.17 -4.32 5.11
C GLY A 492 4.19 -5.08 6.44
N ARG A 493 4.22 -4.35 7.57
CA ARG A 493 4.17 -4.93 8.91
C ARG A 493 2.85 -5.66 9.18
N LEU A 494 1.71 -5.07 8.81
CA LEU A 494 0.40 -5.73 8.91
C LEU A 494 0.29 -6.93 7.97
N ALA A 495 0.86 -6.88 6.78
CA ALA A 495 0.86 -8.00 5.86
C ALA A 495 1.72 -9.16 6.38
N TRP A 496 2.80 -8.88 7.12
CA TRP A 496 3.57 -9.90 7.84
C TRP A 496 2.80 -10.47 9.03
N ASN A 497 2.26 -9.59 9.87
CA ASN A 497 1.48 -9.95 11.05
C ASN A 497 0.29 -8.99 11.28
N PRO A 498 -0.93 -9.33 10.86
CA PRO A 498 -2.12 -8.49 11.06
C PRO A 498 -2.45 -8.21 12.53
N GLU A 499 -1.88 -8.94 13.48
CA GLU A 499 -2.10 -8.74 14.92
C GLU A 499 -1.04 -7.84 15.57
N GLU A 500 -0.02 -7.41 14.84
CA GLU A 500 0.99 -6.52 15.39
C GLU A 500 0.38 -5.21 15.86
N SER A 501 0.80 -4.71 17.04
CA SER A 501 0.18 -3.54 17.63
C SER A 501 0.46 -2.26 16.83
N THR A 502 -0.53 -1.38 16.75
CA THR A 502 -0.39 -0.06 16.14
C THR A 502 0.76 0.74 16.74
N GLU A 503 0.95 0.62 18.05
CA GLU A 503 2.00 1.33 18.78
C GLU A 503 3.41 0.84 18.38
N SER A 504 3.63 -0.47 18.29
CA SER A 504 4.89 -1.06 17.84
C SER A 504 5.25 -0.58 16.44
N ILE A 505 4.33 -0.73 15.49
CA ILE A 505 4.54 -0.34 14.09
C ILE A 505 4.85 1.16 13.98
N THR A 506 4.09 2.01 14.68
CA THR A 506 4.27 3.47 14.63
C THR A 506 5.60 3.89 15.24
N SER A 507 5.96 3.36 16.41
CA SER A 507 7.21 3.68 17.10
C SER A 507 8.43 3.25 16.30
N ASP A 508 8.42 2.04 15.73
CA ASP A 508 9.50 1.54 14.88
C ASP A 508 9.69 2.42 13.64
N TRP A 509 8.60 2.81 12.97
CA TRP A 509 8.68 3.71 11.82
C TRP A 509 9.26 5.08 12.18
N ILE A 510 8.81 5.68 13.30
CA ILE A 510 9.30 6.98 13.74
C ILE A 510 10.80 6.90 14.06
N LYS A 511 11.24 5.92 14.86
CA LYS A 511 12.64 5.72 15.22
C LYS A 511 13.52 5.51 14.00
N SER A 512 13.14 4.63 13.11
CA SER A 512 13.93 4.29 11.93
C SER A 512 13.97 5.40 10.87
N THR A 513 12.93 6.23 10.78
CA THR A 513 12.83 7.28 9.75
C THR A 513 13.43 8.60 10.23
N TRP A 514 13.14 9.02 11.47
CA TRP A 514 13.49 10.34 11.97
C TRP A 514 14.75 10.34 12.86
N ASN A 515 15.17 9.16 13.35
CA ASN A 515 16.34 9.00 14.19
C ASN A 515 16.34 9.98 15.40
N CYS A 516 15.26 9.99 16.14
CA CYS A 516 14.93 10.97 17.15
C CYS A 516 14.94 10.37 18.58
N ASP A 517 15.01 11.25 19.57
CA ASP A 517 14.84 10.89 20.99
C ASP A 517 13.37 10.58 21.33
N GLU A 518 13.12 9.94 22.48
CA GLU A 518 11.78 9.52 22.91
C GLU A 518 10.79 10.71 23.03
N ALA A 519 11.28 11.89 23.42
CA ALA A 519 10.42 13.08 23.52
C ALA A 519 9.96 13.54 22.11
N THR A 520 10.84 13.53 21.15
CA THR A 520 10.52 13.87 19.74
C THR A 520 9.64 12.80 19.11
N LEU A 521 9.90 11.51 19.40
CA LEU A 521 9.05 10.39 18.98
C LEU A 521 7.61 10.62 19.44
N GLU A 522 7.41 10.98 20.70
CA GLU A 522 6.08 11.20 21.27
C GLU A 522 5.36 12.36 20.59
N VAL A 523 6.05 13.46 20.28
CA VAL A 523 5.47 14.58 19.52
C VAL A 523 5.02 14.13 18.13
N ILE A 524 5.86 13.38 17.41
CA ILE A 524 5.52 12.86 16.06
C ILE A 524 4.34 11.89 16.15
N ARG A 525 4.31 11.02 17.17
CA ARG A 525 3.19 10.10 17.41
C ARG A 525 1.87 10.83 17.64
N GLN A 526 1.89 11.88 18.48
CA GLN A 526 0.73 12.73 18.74
C GLN A 526 0.23 13.45 17.49
N MET A 527 1.12 13.82 16.58
CA MET A 527 0.74 14.37 15.28
C MET A 527 0.05 13.34 14.40
N MET A 528 0.58 12.12 14.32
CA MET A 528 0.14 11.09 13.35
C MET A 528 -1.19 10.44 13.72
N MET A 529 -1.31 10.01 14.97
CA MET A 529 -2.38 9.11 15.40
C MET A 529 -3.80 9.65 15.17
N PRO A 530 -4.13 10.95 15.42
CA PRO A 530 -5.49 11.46 15.24
C PRO A 530 -5.82 11.88 13.80
N THR A 531 -4.86 11.81 12.86
CA THR A 531 -5.01 12.45 11.55
C THR A 531 -6.11 11.84 10.68
N TRP A 532 -6.28 10.53 10.70
CA TRP A 532 -7.36 9.90 9.96
C TRP A 532 -8.75 10.33 10.47
N GLU A 533 -8.99 10.26 11.78
CA GLU A 533 -10.28 10.66 12.36
C GLU A 533 -10.57 12.15 12.10
N SER A 534 -9.55 12.98 12.22
CA SER A 534 -9.67 14.43 11.95
C SER A 534 -9.96 14.71 10.48
N PHE A 535 -9.34 13.96 9.57
CA PHE A 535 -9.63 14.06 8.15
C PHE A 535 -11.07 13.64 7.83
N VAL A 536 -11.54 12.52 8.41
CA VAL A 536 -12.93 12.08 8.27
C VAL A 536 -13.89 13.15 8.78
N CYS A 537 -13.62 13.74 9.94
CA CYS A 537 -14.44 14.82 10.48
C CYS A 537 -14.56 16.02 9.52
N ALA A 538 -13.46 16.42 8.88
CA ALA A 538 -13.43 17.56 7.97
C ALA A 538 -14.03 17.27 6.58
N HIS A 539 -13.79 16.06 6.04
CA HIS A 539 -14.04 15.78 4.61
C HIS A 539 -15.17 14.77 4.37
N ALA A 540 -15.41 13.85 5.29
CA ALA A 540 -16.42 12.79 5.14
C ALA A 540 -17.17 12.49 6.46
N PRO A 541 -17.72 13.50 7.15
CA PRO A 541 -18.31 13.32 8.47
C PRO A 541 -19.39 12.22 8.45
N TYR A 542 -19.32 11.33 9.44
CA TYR A 542 -20.25 10.20 9.60
C TYR A 542 -20.31 9.24 8.40
N SER A 543 -19.20 9.08 7.68
CA SER A 543 -19.07 8.30 6.44
C SER A 543 -19.99 8.79 5.31
N LEU A 544 -20.16 10.11 5.21
CA LEU A 544 -20.71 10.72 4.00
C LEU A 544 -19.64 10.63 2.89
N GLY A 545 -19.66 9.58 2.11
CA GLY A 545 -18.69 9.34 1.03
C GLY A 545 -18.89 10.27 -0.18
N PHE A 546 -17.89 10.33 -1.05
CA PHE A 546 -17.95 11.11 -2.29
C PHE A 546 -18.29 12.59 -2.07
N THR A 547 -17.53 13.24 -1.22
CA THR A 547 -17.64 14.69 -0.94
C THR A 547 -16.75 15.54 -1.84
N VAL A 548 -15.86 14.90 -2.60
CA VAL A 548 -14.88 15.53 -3.49
C VAL A 548 -15.29 15.44 -4.97
N LYS A 549 -14.72 16.29 -5.80
CA LYS A 549 -14.93 16.28 -7.26
C LYS A 549 -14.52 14.96 -7.90
N ARG A 550 -15.14 14.62 -9.02
CA ARG A 550 -14.84 13.40 -9.81
C ARG A 550 -13.48 13.50 -10.51
N GLU A 551 -13.10 14.71 -10.91
CA GLU A 551 -11.93 14.95 -11.76
C GLU A 551 -10.63 14.85 -10.99
N ASP A 552 -10.63 15.27 -9.71
CA ASP A 552 -9.40 15.36 -8.93
C ASP A 552 -9.39 14.53 -7.64
N HIS A 553 -10.55 14.05 -7.17
CA HIS A 553 -10.71 13.31 -5.91
C HIS A 553 -10.12 14.04 -4.67
N TYR A 554 -10.07 15.36 -4.71
CA TYR A 554 -9.41 16.17 -3.72
C TYR A 554 -10.19 17.43 -3.32
N THR A 555 -10.58 18.26 -4.28
CA THR A 555 -11.33 19.49 -3.99
C THR A 555 -12.79 19.21 -3.71
N ALA A 556 -13.43 20.05 -2.90
CA ALA A 556 -14.85 19.89 -2.55
C ALA A 556 -15.74 19.79 -3.81
N GLY A 557 -16.61 18.80 -3.83
CA GLY A 557 -17.47 18.44 -4.97
C GLY A 557 -18.92 18.23 -4.60
N PHE A 558 -19.42 18.88 -3.56
CA PHE A 558 -20.76 18.64 -3.00
C PHE A 558 -21.88 18.80 -4.05
N GLU A 559 -21.81 19.82 -4.92
CA GLU A 559 -22.81 20.08 -5.98
C GLU A 559 -22.82 18.96 -7.04
N GLN A 560 -21.68 18.34 -7.30
CA GLN A 560 -21.60 17.23 -8.26
C GLN A 560 -22.17 15.93 -7.69
N ARG A 561 -22.13 15.74 -6.37
CA ARG A 561 -22.37 14.49 -5.66
C ARG A 561 -23.71 14.42 -4.96
N ALA A 562 -24.18 15.53 -4.42
CA ALA A 562 -25.47 15.61 -3.71
C ALA A 562 -26.63 15.13 -4.60
N ASN A 563 -27.54 14.35 -4.00
CA ASN A 563 -28.70 13.73 -4.64
C ASN A 563 -28.37 12.80 -5.83
N LYS A 564 -27.09 12.40 -5.94
CA LYS A 564 -26.62 11.35 -6.86
C LYS A 564 -25.94 10.22 -6.10
N GLU A 565 -25.07 10.54 -5.17
CA GLU A 565 -24.34 9.57 -4.33
C GLU A 565 -24.97 9.45 -2.93
N TRP A 566 -25.51 10.53 -2.40
CA TRP A 566 -26.21 10.63 -1.13
C TRP A 566 -27.28 11.72 -1.19
N HIS A 567 -28.33 11.55 -0.40
CA HIS A 567 -29.45 12.48 -0.33
C HIS A 567 -29.15 13.65 0.60
N VAL A 568 -29.63 14.85 0.25
CA VAL A 568 -29.69 16.02 1.13
C VAL A 568 -30.91 16.87 0.84
N SER A 569 -31.62 17.25 1.90
CA SER A 569 -32.74 18.18 1.89
C SER A 569 -32.70 19.10 3.13
N LYS A 570 -33.68 19.99 3.28
CA LYS A 570 -33.81 20.80 4.50
C LYS A 570 -34.15 19.96 5.73
N GLU A 571 -34.67 18.76 5.54
CA GLU A 571 -35.09 17.85 6.60
C GLU A 571 -34.01 16.89 7.02
N SER A 572 -33.20 16.37 6.07
CA SER A 572 -32.34 15.22 6.32
C SER A 572 -31.14 15.12 5.37
N ILE A 573 -30.17 14.28 5.76
CA ILE A 573 -28.97 13.96 4.97
C ILE A 573 -28.60 12.48 5.12
N GLY A 574 -27.91 11.92 4.11
CA GLY A 574 -27.38 10.57 4.08
C GLY A 574 -28.16 9.64 3.17
N THR A 575 -27.87 8.35 3.20
CA THR A 575 -28.51 7.37 2.32
C THR A 575 -29.17 6.27 3.15
N ASP A 576 -30.48 6.03 2.93
CA ASP A 576 -31.16 4.92 3.60
C ASP A 576 -30.76 3.59 2.95
N ARG A 577 -29.87 2.86 3.61
CA ARG A 577 -29.42 1.51 3.25
C ARG A 577 -29.92 0.44 4.21
N THR A 578 -30.90 0.81 5.07
CA THR A 578 -31.62 -0.11 5.95
C THR A 578 -32.50 -1.07 5.16
N THR A 579 -33.16 -1.99 5.84
CA THR A 579 -34.16 -2.90 5.23
C THR A 579 -35.36 -2.15 4.62
N LYS A 580 -35.60 -0.89 5.00
CA LYS A 580 -36.64 -0.03 4.45
C LYS A 580 -36.20 0.74 3.20
N GLY A 581 -34.90 0.95 3.06
CA GLY A 581 -34.26 1.63 1.92
C GLY A 581 -33.73 0.66 0.87
N THR A 582 -32.42 0.77 0.53
CA THR A 582 -31.79 -0.08 -0.50
C THR A 582 -31.52 -1.51 -0.01
N ASN A 583 -31.66 -1.77 1.29
CA ASN A 583 -31.44 -3.05 1.93
C ASN A 583 -29.99 -3.57 1.81
N TYR A 584 -28.99 -2.69 1.80
CA TYR A 584 -27.58 -3.08 1.83
C TYR A 584 -27.22 -3.83 3.12
N VAL A 585 -27.81 -3.44 4.26
CA VAL A 585 -27.57 -4.08 5.56
C VAL A 585 -27.79 -5.59 5.56
N SER A 586 -28.65 -6.11 4.64
CA SER A 586 -28.90 -7.57 4.54
C SER A 586 -27.75 -8.38 3.96
N GLN A 587 -26.69 -7.75 3.48
CA GLN A 587 -25.45 -8.43 3.09
C GLN A 587 -24.54 -8.76 4.28
N TYR A 588 -24.78 -8.15 5.45
CA TYR A 588 -24.07 -8.47 6.68
C TYR A 588 -24.73 -9.63 7.44
N PHE A 589 -23.93 -10.34 8.24
CA PHE A 589 -24.45 -11.35 9.17
C PHE A 589 -25.34 -10.70 10.22
N LYS A 590 -26.25 -11.52 10.78
CA LYS A 590 -27.37 -11.05 11.60
C LYS A 590 -27.01 -9.98 12.64
N TYR A 591 -25.93 -10.18 13.38
CA TYR A 591 -25.51 -9.25 14.44
C TYR A 591 -25.23 -7.84 13.88
N ASN A 592 -24.37 -7.74 12.88
CA ASN A 592 -24.04 -6.47 12.25
C ASN A 592 -25.21 -5.89 11.46
N LYS A 593 -26.01 -6.75 10.80
CA LYS A 593 -27.25 -6.33 10.13
C LYS A 593 -28.18 -5.62 11.10
N ASP A 594 -28.44 -6.20 12.27
CA ASP A 594 -29.36 -5.63 13.26
C ASP A 594 -28.85 -4.28 13.78
N ILE A 595 -27.53 -4.17 14.07
CA ILE A 595 -26.90 -2.92 14.50
C ILE A 595 -26.98 -1.84 13.42
N PHE A 596 -26.58 -2.13 12.19
CA PHE A 596 -26.58 -1.14 11.10
C PHE A 596 -27.99 -0.77 10.62
N ASN A 597 -28.96 -1.65 10.81
CA ASN A 597 -30.36 -1.38 10.50
C ASN A 597 -31.05 -0.45 11.50
N SER A 598 -30.51 -0.32 12.70
CA SER A 598 -31.06 0.49 13.78
C SER A 598 -30.38 1.85 13.86
N LEU A 599 -31.13 2.93 13.65
CA LEU A 599 -30.60 4.31 13.74
C LEU A 599 -29.91 4.61 15.09
N SER A 600 -30.46 4.09 16.18
CA SER A 600 -29.93 4.35 17.54
C SER A 600 -28.74 3.46 17.92
N GLN A 601 -28.57 2.30 17.26
CA GLN A 601 -27.46 1.37 17.55
C GLN A 601 -26.33 1.50 16.54
N CYS A 602 -26.60 2.05 15.35
CA CYS A 602 -25.59 2.27 14.33
C CYS A 602 -24.42 3.10 14.89
N PRO A 603 -23.17 2.66 14.73
CA PRO A 603 -22.02 3.47 15.10
C PRO A 603 -22.07 4.83 14.39
N GLU A 604 -21.87 5.92 15.14
CA GLU A 604 -21.96 7.27 14.57
C GLU A 604 -21.02 7.47 13.39
N LEU A 605 -19.87 6.81 13.41
CA LEU A 605 -18.93 6.82 12.29
C LEU A 605 -19.60 6.46 10.94
N TYR A 606 -20.55 5.52 10.93
CA TYR A 606 -21.22 5.04 9.71
C TYR A 606 -22.65 5.56 9.52
N LEU A 607 -23.06 6.54 10.32
CA LEU A 607 -24.45 6.97 10.42
C LEU A 607 -25.05 7.40 9.08
N LEU A 608 -24.36 8.27 8.32
CA LEU A 608 -24.85 8.78 7.03
C LEU A 608 -24.61 7.81 5.87
N CYS A 609 -23.77 6.80 6.08
CA CYS A 609 -23.62 5.71 5.13
C CYS A 609 -24.86 4.79 5.12
N PHE A 610 -25.42 4.49 6.30
CA PHE A 610 -26.54 3.55 6.42
C PHE A 610 -27.91 4.20 6.53
N HIS A 611 -28.00 5.46 6.97
CA HIS A 611 -29.26 6.12 7.25
C HIS A 611 -29.37 7.47 6.57
N ASN A 612 -30.58 7.79 6.16
CA ASN A 612 -31.00 9.16 5.88
C ASN A 612 -31.50 9.78 7.18
N VAL A 613 -30.75 10.70 7.75
CA VAL A 613 -30.91 11.17 9.15
C VAL A 613 -31.44 12.60 9.18
N PRO A 614 -32.51 12.88 9.96
CA PRO A 614 -32.97 14.25 10.17
C PRO A 614 -31.89 15.14 10.79
N TRP A 615 -31.77 16.37 10.32
CA TRP A 615 -30.84 17.35 10.89
C TRP A 615 -31.05 17.63 12.39
N SER A 616 -32.26 17.43 12.90
CA SER A 616 -32.63 17.57 14.31
C SER A 616 -32.34 16.33 15.15
N TYR A 617 -31.89 15.21 14.54
CA TYR A 617 -31.58 13.98 15.26
C TYR A 617 -30.58 14.25 16.39
N LYS A 618 -30.86 13.72 17.59
CA LYS A 618 -29.99 13.86 18.76
C LYS A 618 -28.88 12.82 18.72
N MET A 619 -27.65 13.29 18.58
CA MET A 619 -26.44 12.51 18.61
C MET A 619 -26.12 12.08 20.05
N LYS A 620 -25.17 11.17 20.24
CA LYS A 620 -24.73 10.71 21.58
C LYS A 620 -24.21 11.85 22.48
N SER A 621 -23.67 12.89 21.88
CA SER A 621 -23.26 14.10 22.60
C SER A 621 -24.43 14.93 23.18
N GLY A 622 -25.69 14.63 22.79
CA GLY A 622 -26.87 15.41 23.11
C GLY A 622 -27.13 16.60 22.17
N LYS A 623 -26.18 16.94 21.28
CA LYS A 623 -26.37 17.95 20.24
C LYS A 623 -27.19 17.39 19.08
N SER A 624 -27.75 18.25 18.23
CA SER A 624 -28.35 17.82 16.96
C SER A 624 -27.26 17.40 15.96
N LEU A 625 -27.62 16.55 14.97
CA LEU A 625 -26.75 16.18 13.86
C LEU A 625 -26.18 17.44 13.16
N ARG A 626 -27.02 18.47 12.95
CA ARG A 626 -26.60 19.76 12.38
C ARG A 626 -25.46 20.41 13.16
N GLU A 627 -25.59 20.48 14.49
CA GLU A 627 -24.59 21.10 15.36
C GLU A 627 -23.29 20.29 15.37
N GLU A 628 -23.41 18.97 15.44
CA GLU A 628 -22.25 18.06 15.40
C GLU A 628 -21.56 18.07 14.04
N PHE A 629 -22.31 18.10 12.94
CA PHE A 629 -21.76 18.18 11.60
C PHE A 629 -20.90 19.45 11.41
N LYS A 630 -21.41 20.62 11.87
CA LYS A 630 -20.64 21.87 11.88
C LYS A 630 -19.39 21.77 12.75
N SER A 631 -19.53 21.17 13.94
CA SER A 631 -18.41 20.99 14.88
C SER A 631 -17.33 20.09 14.28
N ASN A 632 -17.72 19.00 13.61
CA ASN A 632 -16.78 18.08 12.96
C ASN A 632 -15.99 18.76 11.84
N LEU A 633 -16.67 19.49 10.94
CA LEU A 633 -16.00 20.24 9.89
C LEU A 633 -14.92 21.19 10.44
N LYS A 634 -15.18 21.82 11.59
CA LYS A 634 -14.24 22.73 12.24
C LYS A 634 -13.07 22.00 12.90
N ARG A 635 -13.32 20.83 13.53
CA ARG A 635 -12.31 20.02 14.22
C ARG A 635 -11.16 19.62 13.30
N GLY A 636 -11.44 19.31 12.02
CA GLY A 636 -10.39 18.99 11.07
C GLY A 636 -9.39 20.11 10.82
N ILE A 637 -9.84 21.38 10.82
CA ILE A 637 -8.95 22.53 10.70
C ILE A 637 -8.11 22.70 11.98
N GLU A 638 -8.76 22.59 13.14
CA GLU A 638 -8.11 22.73 14.44
C GLU A 638 -6.99 21.70 14.63
N GLN A 639 -7.18 20.46 14.14
CA GLN A 639 -6.14 19.44 14.21
C GLN A 639 -4.91 19.79 13.34
N VAL A 640 -5.12 20.35 12.15
CA VAL A 640 -3.98 20.78 11.31
C VAL A 640 -3.21 21.91 11.99
N ASP A 641 -3.91 22.86 12.64
CA ASP A 641 -3.28 23.92 13.43
C ASP A 641 -2.46 23.35 14.60
N VAL A 642 -2.98 22.33 15.30
CA VAL A 642 -2.26 21.60 16.36
C VAL A 642 -1.02 20.93 15.78
N ASN A 643 -1.12 20.22 14.65
CA ASN A 643 0.01 19.55 14.01
C ASN A 643 1.13 20.54 13.63
N ILE A 644 0.79 21.72 13.11
CA ILE A 644 1.76 22.78 12.83
C ILE A 644 2.48 23.21 14.12
N GLY A 645 1.75 23.39 15.21
CA GLY A 645 2.32 23.75 16.52
C GLY A 645 3.28 22.67 17.05
N LEU A 646 2.86 21.42 17.03
CA LEU A 646 3.67 20.26 17.44
C LEU A 646 4.93 20.13 16.58
N TRP A 647 4.81 20.24 15.24
CA TRP A 647 5.96 20.18 14.36
C TRP A 647 6.97 21.30 14.64
N LYS A 648 6.51 22.51 14.85
CA LYS A 648 7.38 23.63 15.21
C LYS A 648 8.12 23.42 16.53
N SER A 649 7.53 22.73 17.49
CA SER A 649 8.16 22.49 18.81
C SER A 649 9.40 21.60 18.73
N ILE A 650 9.56 20.82 17.63
CA ILE A 650 10.69 19.90 17.41
C ILE A 650 11.65 20.39 16.31
N GLN A 651 11.61 21.66 15.91
CA GLN A 651 12.43 22.23 14.83
C GLN A 651 13.91 21.86 14.94
N ASN A 652 14.49 21.99 16.14
CA ASN A 652 15.92 21.75 16.36
C ASN A 652 16.28 20.26 16.53
N LYS A 653 15.30 19.36 16.41
CA LYS A 653 15.47 17.90 16.57
C LYS A 653 15.40 17.15 15.25
N ILE A 654 14.97 17.83 14.18
CA ILE A 654 14.80 17.26 12.83
C ILE A 654 15.80 17.96 11.91
N ASP A 655 16.30 17.24 10.88
CA ASP A 655 17.14 17.89 9.89
C ASP A 655 16.38 19.02 9.17
N PRO A 656 17.08 20.13 8.87
CA PRO A 656 16.44 21.36 8.39
C PRO A 656 15.66 21.17 7.08
N VAL A 657 16.10 20.28 6.20
CA VAL A 657 15.48 20.10 4.88
C VAL A 657 14.12 19.40 5.02
N ARG A 658 14.10 18.26 5.70
CA ARG A 658 12.83 17.55 5.94
C ARG A 658 11.90 18.33 6.84
N TYR A 659 12.45 19.05 7.83
CA TYR A 659 11.65 19.92 8.68
C TYR A 659 10.88 20.94 7.86
N GLU A 660 11.55 21.66 6.97
CA GLU A 660 10.93 22.68 6.14
C GLU A 660 9.93 22.09 5.12
N GLU A 661 10.27 20.98 4.48
CA GLU A 661 9.38 20.29 3.53
C GLU A 661 8.07 19.84 4.19
N VAL A 662 8.14 19.30 5.41
CA VAL A 662 6.95 18.92 6.18
C VAL A 662 6.15 20.15 6.60
N LEU A 663 6.82 21.20 7.07
CA LEU A 663 6.14 22.44 7.47
C LEU A 663 5.38 23.08 6.31
N GLN A 664 5.97 23.12 5.12
CA GLN A 664 5.31 23.61 3.91
C GLN A 664 4.12 22.71 3.49
N SER A 665 4.23 21.41 3.64
CA SER A 665 3.12 20.47 3.41
C SER A 665 1.97 20.72 4.39
N LEU A 666 2.25 20.91 5.68
CA LEU A 666 1.24 21.23 6.69
C LEU A 666 0.56 22.58 6.43
N TYR A 667 1.30 23.60 6.01
CA TYR A 667 0.70 24.87 5.61
C TYR A 667 -0.19 24.74 4.37
N LYS A 668 0.21 23.89 3.41
CA LYS A 668 -0.64 23.62 2.25
C LYS A 668 -1.93 22.90 2.68
N GLU A 669 -1.81 21.88 3.51
CA GLU A 669 -2.95 21.15 4.07
C GLU A 669 -3.91 22.10 4.82
N GLN A 670 -3.36 23.02 5.64
CA GLN A 670 -4.16 24.01 6.36
C GLN A 670 -4.99 24.90 5.41
N ARG A 671 -4.36 25.41 4.36
CA ARG A 671 -5.06 26.23 3.36
C ARG A 671 -6.16 25.45 2.66
N ASP A 672 -5.84 24.24 2.23
CA ASP A 672 -6.76 23.41 1.44
C ASP A 672 -7.93 22.91 2.31
N THR A 673 -7.68 22.55 3.58
CA THR A 673 -8.74 22.16 4.53
C THR A 673 -9.65 23.35 4.87
N LYS A 674 -9.09 24.56 5.02
CA LYS A 674 -9.90 25.78 5.20
C LYS A 674 -10.78 26.09 3.97
N ALA A 675 -10.24 25.88 2.78
CA ALA A 675 -11.01 26.05 1.54
C ALA A 675 -12.15 25.00 1.42
N PHE A 676 -11.86 23.75 1.78
CA PHE A 676 -12.87 22.69 1.83
C PHE A 676 -13.97 22.98 2.84
N TYR A 677 -13.62 23.42 4.04
CA TYR A 677 -14.54 23.83 5.08
C TYR A 677 -15.46 24.98 4.61
N GLN A 678 -14.88 26.01 3.97
CA GLN A 678 -15.69 27.11 3.44
C GLN A 678 -16.65 26.65 2.34
N ALA A 679 -16.21 25.78 1.46
CA ALA A 679 -17.07 25.19 0.44
C ALA A 679 -18.21 24.35 1.06
N ALA A 680 -17.92 23.59 2.13
CA ALA A 680 -18.92 22.84 2.88
C ALA A 680 -19.96 23.78 3.53
N LEU A 681 -19.52 24.83 4.21
CA LEU A 681 -20.42 25.81 4.80
C LEU A 681 -21.32 26.46 3.75
N ASN A 682 -20.75 26.91 2.63
CA ASN A 682 -21.51 27.54 1.54
C ASN A 682 -22.57 26.59 0.99
N PHE A 683 -22.19 25.32 0.74
CA PHE A 683 -23.11 24.32 0.20
C PHE A 683 -24.21 23.96 1.21
N PHE A 684 -23.85 23.60 2.43
CA PHE A 684 -24.83 23.09 3.40
C PHE A 684 -25.68 24.17 4.03
N SER A 685 -25.28 25.46 3.99
CA SER A 685 -26.07 26.58 4.57
C SER A 685 -27.49 26.69 4.00
N GLN A 686 -27.72 26.26 2.77
CA GLN A 686 -29.05 26.25 2.15
C GLN A 686 -29.99 25.17 2.69
N TYR A 687 -29.45 24.21 3.44
CA TYR A 687 -30.19 23.09 4.04
C TYR A 687 -30.31 23.20 5.55
N TRP A 688 -29.62 24.18 6.16
CA TRP A 688 -29.60 24.34 7.61
C TRP A 688 -30.63 25.32 8.14
#